data_ff6bbb63793f8f1d74eeed73410b9cfe
#
_entry.id   ff6bbb63793f8f1d74eeed73410b9cfe
#
_cell.length_a   1.000
_cell.length_b   1.000
_cell.length_c   1.000
_cell.angle_alpha   90.00
_cell.angle_beta   90.00
_cell.angle_gamma   90.00
#
_symmetry.space_group_name_H-M   'P 1'
#
loop_
_entity.id
_entity.type
_entity.pdbx_description
1 polymer ?
#
loop_
_entity_poly.entity_id
_entity_poly.type
_entity_poly.pdbx_seq_one_letter_code
_entity_poly.pdbx_strand_id
1 'polypeptide(L)'
;MRITNKLNFTNSISTSMGAQSSLYQISQQLSSGIKIQNSYEDASVYIDNTRLEYELKTLEQVKQATNSAKEMTQNSMKALQDMVKLLEDFKVKVTQAASDSNSQTSREAIAKELERIKESIVQLANTSVNGQYLFAGSQVANKPFDSNGNYYGDKNNINVVTGAGTESPYNIPGWDLFFKADGDYKKQISTNVSFTDNRWDLNKDPDKTKYLTGDSKWQQLIGQGYVKDNSLDADKDFEYDDSKLDFPPTTLYVQGTKPDGTSFKSAVLVKPEDTLEDVMENIGALYGNTPNNKVVEVSMNDSGQIQITDLKQGNNKLDFHAVAFTPQADDKTELNNIIQAAQDEGITMEDVTNRVMTAALGNPNNGDITNLNNPVTIQINGQNFEIDLKQTDFIKSKMTDTDGNATNGADYDNVYFEKNGNTVYGNVSQVIKGSNAYATDSTKLSEVMAGDSLNGTTLNLKVNSKGGNSYDVTINLQTSTVSYPDPNNPGQTISFPIMHTNPATGNSGVVTGSNDITYGQINDIIGLFAADKIPTTTIQANNGQINNADYTQIQQLMKDSQATVDVSMDYKGRISVTDKLSSGTNIEISLSDSQSGQFPAPPFTTTSIVQNGPNFSFSANNSLTIDEPNVDIIKDLDSMIDAVLKGNMRADSESENPRNTGMQGALERLDHLADHVSKLNTTMGAYHNTIEGVNTRTSFLSVNVQSIKSNVIDVDYGEAMMNLMQTQLAYQASLKASTTIAQLSLLNYM
;
A
#
# COMPACT_ATOMS: atom_id res chain seq x y z
N MET A 1 -92.34 24.03 47.64
CA MET A 1 -92.60 23.25 46.38
C MET A 1 -92.02 23.91 45.16
N ARG A 2 -92.15 25.23 44.96
CA ARG A 2 -91.63 25.89 43.72
C ARG A 2 -90.11 25.78 43.48
N ILE A 3 -89.32 25.88 44.51
CA ILE A 3 -87.85 25.78 44.40
C ILE A 3 -87.44 24.34 44.10
N THR A 4 -88.11 23.35 44.64
CA THR A 4 -87.79 21.90 44.44
C THR A 4 -88.16 21.44 43.02
N ASN A 5 -89.25 21.89 42.45
CA ASN A 5 -89.64 21.55 41.06
C ASN A 5 -88.64 22.18 40.03
N LYS A 6 -88.21 23.44 40.23
CA LYS A 6 -87.26 24.13 39.39
C LYS A 6 -85.92 23.46 39.48
N LEU A 7 -85.50 23.03 40.64
CA LEU A 7 -84.24 22.27 40.86
C LEU A 7 -84.30 20.90 40.21
N ASN A 8 -85.43 20.17 40.34
CA ASN A 8 -85.61 18.86 39.70
C ASN A 8 -85.66 18.99 38.18
N PHE A 9 -86.28 20.02 37.63
CA PHE A 9 -86.28 20.30 36.20
C PHE A 9 -84.89 20.63 35.66
N THR A 10 -84.14 21.51 36.39
CA THR A 10 -82.79 21.87 36.03
C THR A 10 -81.85 20.64 36.12
N ASN A 11 -82.01 19.80 37.16
CA ASN A 11 -81.22 18.56 37.27
C ASN A 11 -81.56 17.57 36.14
N SER A 12 -82.85 17.46 35.76
CA SER A 12 -83.25 16.56 34.68
C SER A 12 -82.76 17.05 33.29
N ILE A 13 -82.73 18.34 33.06
CA ILE A 13 -82.11 18.92 31.85
C ILE A 13 -80.61 18.69 31.84
N SER A 14 -79.93 18.93 32.98
CA SER A 14 -78.52 18.70 33.11
C SER A 14 -78.16 17.22 32.84
N THR A 15 -78.94 16.28 33.36
CA THR A 15 -78.79 14.85 33.08
C THR A 15 -79.03 14.50 31.60
N SER A 16 -80.02 15.14 30.99
CA SER A 16 -80.31 14.98 29.56
C SER A 16 -79.15 15.51 28.67
N MET A 17 -78.67 16.71 29.00
CA MET A 17 -77.50 17.29 28.31
C MET A 17 -76.25 16.45 28.52
N GLY A 18 -76.00 15.92 29.72
CA GLY A 18 -74.92 14.98 29.99
C GLY A 18 -75.05 13.70 29.16
N ALA A 19 -76.25 13.10 29.10
CA ALA A 19 -76.48 11.92 28.29
C ALA A 19 -76.32 12.20 26.77
N GLN A 20 -76.73 13.36 26.29
CA GLN A 20 -76.54 13.80 24.89
C GLN A 20 -75.08 13.98 24.57
N SER A 21 -74.29 14.58 25.46
CA SER A 21 -72.83 14.72 25.29
C SER A 21 -72.14 13.36 25.22
N SER A 22 -72.54 12.42 26.10
CA SER A 22 -72.02 11.06 26.10
C SER A 22 -72.42 10.30 24.83
N LEU A 23 -73.65 10.46 24.34
CA LEU A 23 -74.06 9.89 23.03
C LEU A 23 -73.21 10.40 21.88
N TYR A 24 -72.92 11.68 21.86
CA TYR A 24 -72.07 12.30 20.86
C TYR A 24 -70.64 11.72 20.94
N GLN A 25 -70.06 11.65 22.11
CA GLN A 25 -68.73 11.03 22.29
C GLN A 25 -68.69 9.58 21.85
N ILE A 26 -69.63 8.73 22.30
CA ILE A 26 -69.65 7.30 21.93
C ILE A 26 -69.88 7.16 20.39
N SER A 27 -70.74 7.99 19.80
CA SER A 27 -70.93 8.00 18.37
C SER A 27 -69.68 8.40 17.61
N GLN A 28 -68.90 9.36 18.12
CA GLN A 28 -67.59 9.70 17.55
C GLN A 28 -66.57 8.54 17.72
N GLN A 29 -66.53 7.92 18.88
CA GLN A 29 -65.67 6.73 19.13
C GLN A 29 -65.99 5.58 18.18
N LEU A 30 -67.28 5.28 17.96
CA LEU A 30 -67.72 4.25 17.01
C LEU A 30 -67.42 4.63 15.55
N SER A 31 -67.55 5.90 15.20
CA SER A 31 -67.28 6.39 13.85
C SER A 31 -65.79 6.46 13.53
N SER A 32 -64.95 6.85 14.49
CA SER A 32 -63.50 6.97 14.31
C SER A 32 -62.74 5.68 14.62
N GLY A 33 -63.35 4.76 15.40
CA GLY A 33 -62.69 3.55 15.87
C GLY A 33 -61.68 3.75 17.02
N ILE A 34 -61.58 4.97 17.59
CA ILE A 34 -60.62 5.31 18.66
C ILE A 34 -61.33 5.83 19.89
N LYS A 35 -60.74 5.49 21.09
CA LYS A 35 -61.32 5.80 22.41
C LYS A 35 -61.36 7.31 22.67
N ILE A 36 -60.34 8.06 22.23
CA ILE A 36 -60.23 9.51 22.43
C ILE A 36 -59.81 10.18 21.14
N GLN A 37 -60.29 11.41 20.93
CA GLN A 37 -59.92 12.21 19.77
C GLN A 37 -59.12 13.45 20.15
N ASN A 38 -59.29 13.93 21.36
CA ASN A 38 -58.69 15.15 21.86
C ASN A 38 -57.97 14.89 23.21
N SER A 39 -56.87 15.63 23.43
CA SER A 39 -56.05 15.50 24.66
C SER A 39 -56.79 15.79 25.97
N TYR A 40 -57.89 16.54 25.93
CA TYR A 40 -58.68 16.87 27.11
C TYR A 40 -59.66 15.76 27.55
N GLU A 41 -59.90 14.75 26.69
CA GLU A 41 -60.85 13.64 26.96
C GLU A 41 -60.20 12.64 27.95
N ASP A 42 -58.98 12.24 27.71
CA ASP A 42 -58.16 11.47 28.61
C ASP A 42 -56.67 11.77 28.38
N ALA A 43 -56.08 12.56 29.23
CA ALA A 43 -54.70 13.00 29.10
C ALA A 43 -53.67 11.84 29.18
N SER A 44 -53.96 10.77 29.96
CA SER A 44 -53.09 9.61 30.11
C SER A 44 -53.05 8.78 28.83
N VAL A 45 -54.23 8.44 28.30
CA VAL A 45 -54.35 7.70 27.05
C VAL A 45 -53.76 8.50 25.88
N TYR A 46 -53.93 9.82 25.89
CA TYR A 46 -53.33 10.69 24.85
C TYR A 46 -51.80 10.70 24.90
N ILE A 47 -51.21 10.81 26.09
CA ILE A 47 -49.77 10.78 26.29
C ILE A 47 -49.20 9.41 25.89
N ASP A 48 -49.84 8.31 26.30
CA ASP A 48 -49.41 6.97 25.92
C ASP A 48 -49.51 6.73 24.39
N ASN A 49 -50.60 7.16 23.77
CA ASN A 49 -50.73 7.09 22.33
C ASN A 49 -49.64 7.87 21.60
N THR A 50 -49.38 9.12 22.02
CA THR A 50 -48.38 9.98 21.41
C THR A 50 -46.98 9.37 21.55
N ARG A 51 -46.68 8.77 22.71
CA ARG A 51 -45.41 8.06 22.93
C ARG A 51 -45.27 6.84 21.99
N LEU A 52 -46.34 6.03 21.91
CA LEU A 52 -46.36 4.85 21.01
C LEU A 52 -46.28 5.22 19.55
N GLU A 53 -46.93 6.31 19.11
CA GLU A 53 -46.78 6.83 17.74
C GLU A 53 -45.38 7.29 17.42
N TYR A 54 -44.72 7.98 18.35
CA TYR A 54 -43.34 8.37 18.20
C TYR A 54 -42.42 7.15 18.09
N GLU A 55 -42.64 6.13 18.93
CA GLU A 55 -41.88 4.88 18.90
C GLU A 55 -42.09 4.11 17.58
N LEU A 56 -43.35 3.99 17.11
CA LEU A 56 -43.64 3.39 15.83
C LEU A 56 -42.97 4.12 14.67
N LYS A 57 -43.02 5.44 14.67
CA LYS A 57 -42.38 6.24 13.63
C LYS A 57 -40.84 6.07 13.62
N THR A 58 -40.25 5.98 14.80
CA THR A 58 -38.83 5.72 14.96
C THR A 58 -38.45 4.32 14.44
N LEU A 59 -39.24 3.30 14.81
CA LEU A 59 -39.05 1.93 14.31
C LEU A 59 -39.21 1.85 12.79
N GLU A 60 -40.17 2.58 12.21
CA GLU A 60 -40.35 2.62 10.77
C GLU A 60 -39.18 3.29 10.04
N GLN A 61 -38.62 4.37 10.59
CA GLN A 61 -37.42 5.01 10.07
C GLN A 61 -36.21 4.07 10.10
N VAL A 62 -36.01 3.36 11.22
CA VAL A 62 -34.95 2.35 11.34
C VAL A 62 -35.16 1.22 10.33
N LYS A 63 -36.40 0.75 10.15
CA LYS A 63 -36.74 -0.31 9.18
C LYS A 63 -36.47 0.12 7.75
N GLN A 64 -36.84 1.34 7.36
CA GLN A 64 -36.56 1.87 6.01
C GLN A 64 -35.06 2.02 5.78
N ALA A 65 -34.30 2.58 6.74
CA ALA A 65 -32.87 2.72 6.66
C ALA A 65 -32.16 1.36 6.55
N THR A 66 -32.56 0.39 7.39
CA THR A 66 -31.99 -0.96 7.36
C THR A 66 -32.37 -1.75 6.09
N ASN A 67 -33.54 -1.52 5.49
CA ASN A 67 -33.88 -2.12 4.20
C ASN A 67 -32.97 -1.59 3.08
N SER A 68 -32.74 -0.27 3.01
CA SER A 68 -31.82 0.30 2.03
C SER A 68 -30.39 -0.20 2.24
N ALA A 69 -29.94 -0.27 3.47
CA ALA A 69 -28.62 -0.80 3.81
C ALA A 69 -28.50 -2.31 3.46
N LYS A 70 -29.56 -3.09 3.67
CA LYS A 70 -29.62 -4.51 3.27
C LYS A 70 -29.46 -4.69 1.76
N GLU A 71 -30.15 -3.88 0.95
CA GLU A 71 -30.01 -3.91 -0.52
C GLU A 71 -28.58 -3.56 -0.95
N MET A 72 -27.99 -2.54 -0.33
CA MET A 72 -26.60 -2.13 -0.63
C MET A 72 -25.60 -3.25 -0.26
N THR A 73 -25.72 -3.84 0.93
CA THR A 73 -24.82 -4.94 1.35
C THR A 73 -24.97 -6.16 0.45
N GLN A 74 -26.20 -6.52 0.06
CA GLN A 74 -26.44 -7.66 -0.82
C GLN A 74 -25.82 -7.47 -2.21
N ASN A 75 -25.96 -6.28 -2.81
CA ASN A 75 -25.34 -5.95 -4.09
C ASN A 75 -23.80 -5.88 -3.98
N SER A 76 -23.27 -5.36 -2.86
CA SER A 76 -21.84 -5.35 -2.61
C SER A 76 -21.26 -6.77 -2.48
N MET A 77 -21.94 -7.66 -1.74
CA MET A 77 -21.54 -9.09 -1.66
C MET A 77 -21.51 -9.74 -3.05
N LYS A 78 -22.54 -9.48 -3.87
CA LYS A 78 -22.60 -10.03 -5.22
C LYS A 78 -21.44 -9.51 -6.08
N ALA A 79 -21.16 -8.21 -6.05
CA ALA A 79 -20.05 -7.61 -6.78
C ALA A 79 -18.69 -8.20 -6.33
N LEU A 80 -18.47 -8.38 -5.02
CA LEU A 80 -17.26 -8.99 -4.49
C LEU A 80 -17.10 -10.46 -4.90
N GLN A 81 -18.19 -11.24 -4.89
CA GLN A 81 -18.18 -12.63 -5.37
C GLN A 81 -17.85 -12.71 -6.86
N ASP A 82 -18.41 -11.83 -7.67
CA ASP A 82 -18.14 -11.78 -9.10
C ASP A 82 -16.68 -11.31 -9.36
N MET A 83 -16.10 -10.44 -8.52
CA MET A 83 -14.68 -10.07 -8.58
C MET A 83 -13.76 -11.26 -8.27
N VAL A 84 -14.05 -12.04 -7.22
CA VAL A 84 -13.28 -13.26 -6.91
C VAL A 84 -13.27 -14.19 -8.11
N LYS A 85 -14.44 -14.43 -8.71
CA LYS A 85 -14.55 -15.29 -9.90
C LYS A 85 -13.73 -14.75 -11.08
N LEU A 86 -13.74 -13.44 -11.32
CA LEU A 86 -12.94 -12.84 -12.38
C LEU A 86 -11.43 -12.95 -12.11
N LEU A 87 -11.00 -12.86 -10.84
CA LEU A 87 -9.59 -13.09 -10.48
C LEU A 87 -9.19 -14.58 -10.69
N GLU A 88 -10.08 -15.52 -10.38
CA GLU A 88 -9.87 -16.94 -10.69
C GLU A 88 -9.81 -17.19 -12.20
N ASP A 89 -10.72 -16.60 -12.99
CA ASP A 89 -10.70 -16.67 -14.46
C ASP A 89 -9.41 -16.05 -15.02
N PHE A 90 -8.94 -14.94 -14.45
CA PHE A 90 -7.67 -14.30 -14.80
C PHE A 90 -6.49 -15.26 -14.53
N LYS A 91 -6.46 -15.90 -13.36
CA LYS A 91 -5.45 -16.91 -13.00
C LYS A 91 -5.39 -18.06 -14.00
N VAL A 92 -6.54 -18.59 -14.41
CA VAL A 92 -6.62 -19.64 -15.43
C VAL A 92 -5.98 -19.18 -16.75
N LYS A 93 -6.21 -17.93 -17.16
CA LYS A 93 -5.63 -17.37 -18.39
C LYS A 93 -4.13 -17.15 -18.27
N VAL A 94 -3.62 -16.66 -17.14
CA VAL A 94 -2.17 -16.55 -16.89
C VAL A 94 -1.53 -17.93 -16.90
N THR A 95 -2.15 -18.94 -16.28
CA THR A 95 -1.67 -20.34 -16.32
C THR A 95 -1.62 -20.88 -17.75
N GLN A 96 -2.64 -20.56 -18.57
CA GLN A 96 -2.65 -20.92 -19.98
C GLN A 96 -1.50 -20.24 -20.73
N ALA A 97 -1.22 -18.96 -20.45
CA ALA A 97 -0.13 -18.19 -21.07
C ALA A 97 1.25 -18.73 -20.67
N ALA A 98 1.39 -19.26 -19.46
CA ALA A 98 2.63 -19.79 -18.90
C ALA A 98 3.06 -21.14 -19.54
N SER A 99 2.34 -21.66 -20.54
CA SER A 99 2.74 -22.86 -21.26
C SER A 99 3.82 -22.53 -22.29
N ASP A 100 4.91 -23.27 -22.28
CA ASP A 100 6.07 -23.11 -23.22
C ASP A 100 5.70 -23.24 -24.71
N SER A 101 4.53 -23.81 -25.02
CA SER A 101 4.06 -23.98 -26.41
C SER A 101 3.39 -22.73 -27.00
N ASN A 102 3.22 -21.65 -26.25
CA ASN A 102 2.52 -20.46 -26.71
C ASN A 102 3.39 -19.57 -27.62
N SER A 103 2.92 -19.35 -28.85
CA SER A 103 3.51 -18.36 -29.75
C SER A 103 3.22 -16.92 -29.24
N GLN A 104 3.99 -15.94 -29.74
CA GLN A 104 3.75 -14.52 -29.46
C GLN A 104 2.30 -14.11 -29.77
N THR A 105 1.76 -14.51 -30.92
CA THR A 105 0.36 -14.21 -31.30
C THR A 105 -0.64 -14.83 -30.34
N SER A 106 -0.36 -16.02 -29.79
CA SER A 106 -1.21 -16.66 -28.79
C SER A 106 -1.20 -15.86 -27.47
N ARG A 107 -0.02 -15.43 -27.02
CA ARG A 107 0.11 -14.59 -25.83
C ARG A 107 -0.59 -13.24 -25.96
N GLU A 108 -0.47 -12.59 -27.13
CA GLU A 108 -1.19 -11.34 -27.42
C GLU A 108 -2.72 -11.51 -27.38
N ALA A 109 -3.22 -12.66 -27.84
CA ALA A 109 -4.65 -12.95 -27.75
C ALA A 109 -5.09 -13.16 -26.29
N ILE A 110 -4.31 -13.91 -25.50
CA ILE A 110 -4.59 -14.11 -24.06
C ILE A 110 -4.50 -12.79 -23.31
N ALA A 111 -3.50 -11.94 -23.58
CA ALA A 111 -3.37 -10.64 -22.94
C ALA A 111 -4.60 -9.75 -23.16
N LYS A 112 -5.16 -9.74 -24.38
CA LYS A 112 -6.42 -9.03 -24.66
C LYS A 112 -7.61 -9.57 -23.91
N GLU A 113 -7.66 -10.89 -23.64
CA GLU A 113 -8.70 -11.47 -22.77
C GLU A 113 -8.49 -11.03 -21.31
N LEU A 114 -7.25 -11.00 -20.82
CA LEU A 114 -6.90 -10.51 -19.50
C LEU A 114 -7.26 -9.02 -19.31
N GLU A 115 -7.00 -8.17 -20.33
CA GLU A 115 -7.43 -6.76 -20.32
C GLU A 115 -8.94 -6.64 -20.14
N ARG A 116 -9.74 -7.46 -20.84
CA ARG A 116 -11.21 -7.45 -20.69
C ARG A 116 -11.65 -7.89 -19.30
N ILE A 117 -10.97 -8.89 -18.70
CA ILE A 117 -11.27 -9.31 -17.32
C ILE A 117 -10.98 -8.15 -16.37
N LYS A 118 -9.82 -7.48 -16.50
CA LYS A 118 -9.48 -6.28 -15.72
C LYS A 118 -10.53 -5.18 -15.87
N GLU A 119 -10.93 -4.86 -17.10
CA GLU A 119 -12.00 -3.88 -17.36
C GLU A 119 -13.31 -4.27 -16.67
N SER A 120 -13.66 -5.57 -16.67
CA SER A 120 -14.84 -6.07 -15.97
C SER A 120 -14.73 -5.89 -14.45
N ILE A 121 -13.56 -6.08 -13.85
CA ILE A 121 -13.29 -5.80 -12.43
C ILE A 121 -13.48 -4.30 -12.14
N VAL A 122 -12.95 -3.41 -12.99
CA VAL A 122 -13.15 -1.95 -12.85
C VAL A 122 -14.62 -1.57 -13.00
N GLN A 123 -15.37 -2.24 -13.88
CA GLN A 123 -16.82 -2.04 -14.01
C GLN A 123 -17.58 -2.46 -12.74
N LEU A 124 -17.23 -3.62 -12.15
CA LEU A 124 -17.80 -4.05 -10.88
C LEU A 124 -17.46 -3.06 -9.74
N ALA A 125 -16.24 -2.54 -9.72
CA ALA A 125 -15.83 -1.51 -8.76
C ALA A 125 -16.64 -0.20 -8.89
N ASN A 126 -17.17 0.07 -10.08
CA ASN A 126 -18.03 1.20 -10.39
C ASN A 126 -19.53 0.86 -10.37
N THR A 127 -19.92 -0.26 -9.78
CA THR A 127 -21.33 -0.62 -9.65
C THR A 127 -22.07 0.38 -8.77
N SER A 128 -23.25 0.81 -9.21
CA SER A 128 -24.14 1.70 -8.45
C SER A 128 -25.53 1.09 -8.29
N VAL A 129 -26.14 1.36 -7.15
CA VAL A 129 -27.53 0.97 -6.84
C VAL A 129 -28.28 2.24 -6.46
N ASN A 130 -29.41 2.48 -7.08
CA ASN A 130 -30.22 3.69 -6.86
C ASN A 130 -29.43 5.01 -7.01
N GLY A 131 -28.42 5.04 -7.90
CA GLY A 131 -27.55 6.20 -8.13
C GLY A 131 -26.43 6.38 -7.09
N GLN A 132 -26.25 5.42 -6.20
CA GLN A 132 -25.18 5.42 -5.21
C GLN A 132 -24.15 4.34 -5.55
N TYR A 133 -22.88 4.73 -5.64
CA TYR A 133 -21.77 3.80 -5.89
C TYR A 133 -21.43 2.99 -4.66
N LEU A 134 -21.28 1.67 -4.84
CA LEU A 134 -21.06 0.73 -3.74
C LEU A 134 -19.71 0.91 -3.02
N PHE A 135 -18.67 1.27 -3.78
CA PHE A 135 -17.29 1.31 -3.31
C PHE A 135 -16.67 2.72 -3.25
N ALA A 136 -17.50 3.77 -3.29
CA ALA A 136 -17.02 5.15 -3.22
C ALA A 136 -16.71 5.66 -1.78
N GLY A 137 -16.79 4.79 -0.76
CA GLY A 137 -16.73 5.23 0.63
C GLY A 137 -17.97 6.01 1.01
N SER A 138 -17.82 7.17 1.66
CA SER A 138 -18.94 8.06 1.99
C SER A 138 -19.37 8.95 0.83
N GLN A 139 -18.56 9.04 -0.25
CA GLN A 139 -18.83 9.87 -1.43
C GLN A 139 -19.67 9.14 -2.48
N VAL A 140 -20.77 8.55 -2.09
CA VAL A 140 -21.61 7.66 -2.90
C VAL A 140 -22.10 8.23 -4.23
N ALA A 141 -22.12 9.55 -4.41
CA ALA A 141 -22.54 10.21 -5.66
C ALA A 141 -21.42 10.27 -6.72
N ASN A 142 -20.17 10.05 -6.33
CA ASN A 142 -19.01 10.16 -7.20
C ASN A 142 -18.58 8.79 -7.70
N LYS A 143 -18.30 8.68 -9.00
CA LYS A 143 -17.76 7.46 -9.60
C LYS A 143 -16.39 7.15 -8.97
N PRO A 144 -16.19 5.98 -8.31
CA PRO A 144 -14.98 5.72 -7.52
C PRO A 144 -13.74 5.50 -8.36
N PHE A 145 -13.82 4.94 -9.57
CA PHE A 145 -12.63 4.62 -10.39
C PHE A 145 -12.76 5.20 -11.80
N ASP A 146 -11.67 5.77 -12.30
CA ASP A 146 -11.54 6.11 -13.72
C ASP A 146 -11.09 4.90 -14.57
N SER A 147 -10.85 5.12 -15.87
CA SER A 147 -10.36 4.08 -16.78
C SER A 147 -8.93 3.61 -16.50
N ASN A 148 -8.16 4.41 -15.77
CA ASN A 148 -6.77 4.13 -15.41
C ASN A 148 -6.64 3.48 -14.03
N GLY A 149 -7.76 3.24 -13.34
CA GLY A 149 -7.79 2.65 -12.01
C GLY A 149 -7.51 3.63 -10.87
N ASN A 150 -7.49 4.93 -11.12
CA ASN A 150 -7.34 5.91 -10.04
C ASN A 150 -8.61 5.97 -9.21
N TYR A 151 -8.45 6.02 -7.89
CA TYR A 151 -9.55 6.05 -6.94
C TYR A 151 -9.91 7.47 -6.51
N TYR A 152 -11.19 7.84 -6.64
CA TYR A 152 -11.75 9.15 -6.32
C TYR A 152 -12.77 9.11 -5.17
N GLY A 153 -12.92 7.97 -4.51
CA GLY A 153 -13.71 7.84 -3.28
C GLY A 153 -12.92 8.22 -2.04
N ASP A 154 -13.50 7.96 -0.87
CA ASP A 154 -12.82 8.14 0.41
C ASP A 154 -12.65 6.81 1.18
N LYS A 155 -12.06 6.88 2.39
CA LYS A 155 -11.77 5.72 3.25
C LYS A 155 -12.85 5.48 4.32
N ASN A 156 -13.95 6.24 4.28
CA ASN A 156 -14.93 6.24 5.36
C ASN A 156 -16.02 5.19 5.11
N ASN A 157 -16.41 4.51 6.17
CA ASN A 157 -17.60 3.67 6.15
C ASN A 157 -18.87 4.53 6.28
N ILE A 158 -19.95 4.05 5.69
CA ILE A 158 -21.28 4.59 5.88
C ILE A 158 -21.98 3.71 6.89
N ASN A 159 -22.61 4.35 7.89
CA ASN A 159 -23.28 3.65 8.95
C ASN A 159 -24.80 3.78 8.82
N VAL A 160 -25.52 2.75 9.20
CA VAL A 160 -26.98 2.77 9.36
C VAL A 160 -27.30 2.72 10.86
N VAL A 161 -28.27 3.52 11.27
CA VAL A 161 -28.80 3.49 12.65
C VAL A 161 -29.54 2.17 12.85
N THR A 162 -29.09 1.39 13.84
CA THR A 162 -29.61 0.06 14.18
C THR A 162 -30.46 0.06 15.45
N GLY A 163 -30.49 1.18 16.18
CA GLY A 163 -31.27 1.37 17.41
C GLY A 163 -30.95 2.72 18.06
N ALA A 164 -31.45 2.96 19.24
CA ALA A 164 -31.19 4.17 19.99
C ALA A 164 -29.70 4.25 20.36
N GLY A 165 -28.94 5.09 19.64
CA GLY A 165 -27.50 5.31 19.87
C GLY A 165 -26.57 4.21 19.36
N THR A 166 -27.05 3.29 18.53
CA THR A 166 -26.23 2.25 17.90
C THR A 166 -26.27 2.38 16.39
N GLU A 167 -25.10 2.21 15.78
CA GLU A 167 -24.90 2.23 14.31
C GLU A 167 -24.12 1.01 13.87
N SER A 168 -24.29 0.61 12.64
CA SER A 168 -23.52 -0.46 11.99
C SER A 168 -23.08 -0.03 10.61
N PRO A 169 -21.84 -0.30 10.19
CA PRO A 169 -21.41 -0.07 8.82
C PRO A 169 -22.15 -1.00 7.85
N TYR A 170 -22.37 -0.51 6.62
CA TYR A 170 -23.03 -1.28 5.57
C TYR A 170 -22.33 -1.19 4.20
N ASN A 171 -21.16 -0.57 4.14
CA ASN A 171 -20.33 -0.55 2.95
C ASN A 171 -18.89 -0.96 3.27
N ILE A 172 -18.13 -1.27 2.24
CA ILE A 172 -16.68 -1.37 2.24
C ILE A 172 -16.17 -0.30 1.28
N PRO A 173 -15.34 0.67 1.73
CA PRO A 173 -14.72 1.63 0.83
C PRO A 173 -13.86 0.92 -0.24
N GLY A 174 -13.84 1.44 -1.47
CA GLY A 174 -12.98 0.92 -2.53
C GLY A 174 -11.50 1.02 -2.18
N TRP A 175 -11.13 1.95 -1.31
CA TRP A 175 -9.79 1.99 -0.75
C TRP A 175 -9.42 0.68 -0.02
N ASP A 176 -10.31 0.16 0.83
CA ASP A 176 -10.08 -1.07 1.58
C ASP A 176 -10.02 -2.29 0.66
N LEU A 177 -10.78 -2.26 -0.45
CA LEU A 177 -10.82 -3.34 -1.43
C LEU A 177 -9.58 -3.36 -2.34
N PHE A 178 -9.12 -2.21 -2.81
CA PHE A 178 -8.11 -2.14 -3.87
C PHE A 178 -6.70 -1.76 -3.38
N PHE A 179 -6.57 -1.17 -2.17
CA PHE A 179 -5.31 -0.56 -1.74
C PHE A 179 -4.92 -0.81 -0.28
N LYS A 180 -5.80 -1.38 0.54
CA LYS A 180 -5.50 -1.62 1.95
C LYS A 180 -4.60 -2.82 2.12
N ALA A 181 -3.55 -2.67 2.93
CA ALA A 181 -2.69 -3.77 3.30
C ALA A 181 -3.46 -4.90 4.02
N ASP A 182 -3.25 -6.13 3.59
CA ASP A 182 -3.73 -7.33 4.26
C ASP A 182 -2.69 -7.80 5.27
N GLY A 183 -2.96 -7.62 6.56
CA GLY A 183 -2.03 -7.95 7.65
C GLY A 183 -1.75 -9.43 7.82
N ASP A 184 -2.49 -10.32 7.16
CA ASP A 184 -2.25 -11.77 7.21
C ASP A 184 -1.11 -12.21 6.28
N TYR A 185 -0.74 -11.35 5.32
CA TYR A 185 0.32 -11.62 4.37
C TYR A 185 1.68 -11.08 4.83
N LYS A 186 2.71 -11.68 4.30
CA LYS A 186 4.12 -11.38 4.58
C LYS A 186 4.75 -10.75 3.36
N LYS A 187 5.73 -9.89 3.57
CA LYS A 187 6.54 -9.43 2.44
C LYS A 187 7.52 -10.53 2.04
N GLN A 188 7.46 -10.90 0.77
CA GLN A 188 8.38 -11.82 0.12
C GLN A 188 9.10 -11.09 -0.99
N ILE A 189 10.41 -11.12 -0.96
CA ILE A 189 11.29 -10.52 -1.96
C ILE A 189 12.16 -11.60 -2.59
N SER A 190 12.58 -11.36 -3.82
CA SER A 190 13.44 -12.28 -4.57
C SER A 190 14.49 -11.52 -5.36
N THR A 191 15.60 -12.16 -5.65
CA THR A 191 16.48 -11.72 -6.73
C THR A 191 15.75 -11.90 -8.07
N ASN A 192 16.05 -11.04 -9.05
CA ASN A 192 15.59 -11.23 -10.42
C ASN A 192 16.65 -11.87 -11.32
N VAL A 193 17.74 -12.32 -10.71
CA VAL A 193 18.78 -13.12 -11.37
C VAL A 193 18.54 -14.57 -10.99
N SER A 194 18.47 -15.44 -12.00
CA SER A 194 18.48 -16.90 -11.80
C SER A 194 19.90 -17.39 -11.85
N PHE A 195 20.35 -17.99 -10.75
CA PHE A 195 21.68 -18.54 -10.65
C PHE A 195 21.76 -19.90 -11.32
N THR A 196 22.69 -19.99 -12.26
CA THR A 196 22.99 -21.22 -13.02
C THR A 196 24.40 -21.67 -12.70
N ASP A 197 24.71 -22.92 -13.06
CA ASP A 197 26.06 -23.43 -12.97
C ASP A 197 26.93 -22.80 -14.07
N ASN A 198 27.66 -21.74 -13.72
CA ASN A 198 28.47 -20.94 -14.63
C ASN A 198 29.82 -21.60 -14.99
N ARG A 199 30.06 -22.84 -14.56
CA ARG A 199 31.20 -23.65 -15.00
C ARG A 199 31.04 -24.17 -16.42
N TRP A 200 29.81 -24.12 -16.97
CA TRP A 200 29.48 -24.56 -18.32
C TRP A 200 29.38 -23.39 -19.29
N ASP A 201 29.93 -23.56 -20.52
CA ASP A 201 29.66 -22.64 -21.61
C ASP A 201 28.31 -23.00 -22.26
N LEU A 202 27.25 -22.29 -21.83
CA LEU A 202 25.89 -22.54 -22.32
C LEU A 202 25.70 -22.23 -23.78
N ASN A 203 26.63 -21.48 -24.42
CA ASN A 203 26.59 -21.26 -25.88
C ASN A 203 27.00 -22.52 -26.62
N LYS A 204 27.87 -23.32 -26.04
CA LYS A 204 28.32 -24.60 -26.59
C LYS A 204 27.40 -25.76 -26.17
N ASP A 205 26.94 -25.75 -24.90
CA ASP A 205 26.15 -26.81 -24.29
C ASP A 205 24.86 -26.29 -23.68
N PRO A 206 23.88 -25.83 -24.48
CA PRO A 206 22.63 -25.25 -23.93
C PRO A 206 21.80 -26.25 -23.11
N ASP A 207 21.98 -27.55 -23.34
CA ASP A 207 21.30 -28.61 -22.62
C ASP A 207 21.83 -28.79 -21.18
N LYS A 208 22.92 -28.15 -20.81
CA LYS A 208 23.54 -28.19 -19.48
C LYS A 208 23.09 -27.03 -18.58
N THR A 209 22.14 -26.22 -19.01
CA THR A 209 21.53 -25.20 -18.15
C THR A 209 20.95 -25.86 -16.92
N LYS A 210 21.58 -25.64 -15.78
CA LYS A 210 21.12 -26.17 -14.51
C LYS A 210 21.01 -25.03 -13.52
N TYR A 211 19.81 -24.81 -13.01
CA TYR A 211 19.61 -23.89 -11.91
C TYR A 211 20.25 -24.42 -10.64
N LEU A 212 20.87 -23.52 -9.89
CA LEU A 212 21.49 -23.85 -8.62
C LEU A 212 20.42 -24.04 -7.55
N THR A 213 20.73 -24.90 -6.59
CA THR A 213 19.92 -25.19 -5.40
C THR A 213 20.74 -24.85 -4.15
N GLY A 214 20.11 -24.93 -2.98
CA GLY A 214 20.81 -24.72 -1.70
C GLY A 214 22.04 -25.59 -1.51
N ASP A 215 22.02 -26.84 -1.98
CA ASP A 215 23.15 -27.78 -1.89
C ASP A 215 24.29 -27.47 -2.89
N SER A 216 24.06 -26.58 -3.84
CA SER A 216 25.06 -26.17 -4.82
C SER A 216 26.15 -25.36 -4.13
N LYS A 217 27.40 -25.51 -4.61
CA LYS A 217 28.53 -24.80 -4.03
C LYS A 217 28.72 -23.43 -4.65
N TRP A 218 29.29 -22.50 -3.90
CA TRP A 218 29.60 -21.15 -4.35
C TRP A 218 30.40 -21.10 -5.65
N GLN A 219 31.40 -22.02 -5.80
CA GLN A 219 32.18 -22.15 -7.04
C GLN A 219 31.35 -22.39 -8.29
N GLN A 220 30.17 -23.01 -8.17
CA GLN A 220 29.28 -23.22 -9.31
C GLN A 220 28.63 -21.90 -9.76
N LEU A 221 28.35 -21.00 -8.82
CA LEU A 221 27.81 -19.68 -9.13
C LEU A 221 28.84 -18.75 -9.75
N ILE A 222 30.03 -18.67 -9.18
CA ILE A 222 31.09 -17.79 -9.70
C ILE A 222 31.69 -18.31 -11.00
N GLY A 223 31.45 -19.57 -11.34
CA GLY A 223 31.97 -20.23 -12.53
C GLY A 223 33.25 -20.97 -12.22
N GLN A 224 34.28 -20.72 -13.00
CA GLN A 224 35.52 -21.39 -12.85
C GLN A 224 36.33 -20.86 -11.65
N GLY A 225 36.57 -21.68 -10.66
CA GLY A 225 37.38 -21.36 -9.51
C GLY A 225 38.63 -22.18 -9.44
N TYR A 226 39.63 -21.71 -8.69
CA TYR A 226 40.75 -22.51 -8.28
C TYR A 226 40.27 -23.68 -7.43
N VAL A 227 40.32 -24.87 -7.98
CA VAL A 227 40.05 -26.12 -7.26
C VAL A 227 41.34 -26.71 -6.77
N LYS A 228 41.65 -26.48 -5.50
CA LYS A 228 42.81 -27.05 -4.86
C LYS A 228 42.69 -28.56 -4.63
N ASP A 229 41.45 -29.03 -4.54
CA ASP A 229 41.08 -30.40 -4.26
C ASP A 229 40.29 -31.01 -5.41
N ASN A 230 40.90 -31.97 -6.10
CA ASN A 230 40.29 -32.75 -7.16
C ASN A 230 38.98 -33.46 -6.74
N SER A 231 38.68 -33.50 -5.43
CA SER A 231 37.44 -34.07 -4.90
C SER A 231 36.19 -33.25 -5.23
N LEU A 232 36.38 -31.99 -5.63
CA LEU A 232 35.30 -31.10 -6.04
C LEU A 232 34.98 -31.23 -7.54
N ASP A 233 35.86 -31.81 -8.35
CA ASP A 233 35.70 -32.14 -9.75
C ASP A 233 35.10 -33.54 -9.92
N ALA A 234 33.88 -33.75 -9.44
CA ALA A 234 33.19 -35.03 -9.68
C ALA A 234 32.82 -35.19 -11.19
N ASP A 235 32.70 -34.11 -11.92
CA ASP A 235 32.42 -34.08 -13.37
C ASP A 235 33.70 -33.63 -14.11
N LYS A 236 34.38 -34.55 -14.71
CA LYS A 236 35.63 -34.31 -15.44
C LYS A 236 35.45 -33.61 -16.81
N ASP A 237 34.25 -33.22 -17.18
CA ASP A 237 33.88 -32.71 -18.51
C ASP A 237 33.70 -31.19 -18.53
N PHE A 238 34.21 -30.42 -17.56
CA PHE A 238 34.19 -28.97 -17.61
C PHE A 238 35.08 -28.42 -18.72
N GLU A 239 34.49 -27.62 -19.61
CA GLU A 239 35.28 -26.76 -20.48
C GLU A 239 35.64 -25.49 -19.71
N TYR A 240 36.90 -25.41 -19.29
CA TYR A 240 37.46 -24.22 -18.70
C TYR A 240 37.79 -23.20 -19.79
N ASP A 241 37.30 -21.97 -19.64
CA ASP A 241 37.94 -20.83 -20.32
C ASP A 241 39.26 -20.56 -19.56
N ASP A 242 40.39 -20.99 -20.11
CA ASP A 242 41.72 -20.85 -19.53
C ASP A 242 42.19 -19.38 -19.52
N SER A 243 41.40 -18.42 -19.98
CA SER A 243 41.84 -17.04 -20.14
C SER A 243 41.95 -16.29 -18.80
N LYS A 244 41.11 -16.61 -17.82
CA LYS A 244 41.20 -16.04 -16.45
C LYS A 244 40.72 -17.05 -15.40
N LEU A 245 41.39 -17.14 -14.28
CA LEU A 245 41.00 -18.05 -13.21
C LEU A 245 40.59 -17.31 -11.94
N ASP A 246 39.39 -17.58 -11.48
CA ASP A 246 38.91 -17.09 -10.20
C ASP A 246 39.70 -17.71 -9.06
N PHE A 247 40.06 -16.95 -8.02
CA PHE A 247 40.64 -17.48 -6.83
C PHE A 247 39.93 -17.02 -5.56
N PRO A 248 39.84 -17.90 -4.55
CA PRO A 248 39.06 -17.63 -3.34
C PRO A 248 39.85 -16.81 -2.32
N PRO A 249 39.15 -16.23 -1.30
CA PRO A 249 37.70 -16.17 -1.21
C PRO A 249 37.06 -15.03 -2.03
N THR A 250 35.75 -15.16 -2.30
CA THR A 250 34.92 -14.08 -2.82
C THR A 250 34.52 -13.14 -1.71
N THR A 251 34.51 -11.84 -1.96
CA THR A 251 33.93 -10.85 -1.06
C THR A 251 32.48 -10.60 -1.44
N LEU A 252 31.55 -10.99 -0.58
CA LEU A 252 30.11 -10.77 -0.74
C LEU A 252 29.69 -9.55 0.08
N TYR A 253 29.20 -8.52 -0.59
CA TYR A 253 28.61 -7.33 0.03
C TYR A 253 27.10 -7.48 0.06
N VAL A 254 26.50 -7.32 1.23
CA VAL A 254 25.07 -7.44 1.46
C VAL A 254 24.57 -6.23 2.22
N GLN A 255 23.49 -5.66 1.75
CA GLN A 255 22.72 -4.67 2.50
C GLN A 255 21.25 -5.02 2.51
N GLY A 256 20.54 -4.60 3.53
CA GLY A 256 19.09 -4.81 3.63
C GLY A 256 18.48 -4.06 4.80
N THR A 257 17.15 -4.06 4.81
CA THR A 257 16.35 -3.57 5.93
C THR A 257 15.67 -4.75 6.61
N LYS A 258 15.85 -4.82 7.92
CA LYS A 258 15.30 -5.88 8.78
C LYS A 258 13.79 -5.66 9.00
N PRO A 259 13.06 -6.70 9.43
CA PRO A 259 11.67 -6.59 9.81
C PRO A 259 11.34 -5.49 10.84
N ASP A 260 12.26 -5.17 11.73
CA ASP A 260 12.10 -4.10 12.73
C ASP A 260 12.34 -2.69 12.17
N GLY A 261 12.77 -2.57 10.90
CA GLY A 261 13.07 -1.31 10.22
C GLY A 261 14.49 -0.82 10.41
N THR A 262 15.36 -1.60 11.06
CA THR A 262 16.79 -1.30 11.10
C THR A 262 17.47 -1.81 9.83
N SER A 263 18.40 -1.04 9.29
CA SER A 263 19.19 -1.44 8.13
C SER A 263 20.52 -2.04 8.56
N PHE A 264 21.11 -2.79 7.67
CA PHE A 264 22.46 -3.31 7.85
C PHE A 264 23.24 -3.26 6.54
N LYS A 265 24.56 -3.23 6.67
CA LYS A 265 25.52 -3.45 5.58
C LYS A 265 26.60 -4.39 6.09
N SER A 266 26.98 -5.33 5.27
CA SER A 266 27.97 -6.34 5.64
C SER A 266 28.88 -6.66 4.48
N ALA A 267 30.09 -7.04 4.79
CA ALA A 267 31.01 -7.70 3.87
C ALA A 267 31.36 -9.06 4.46
N VAL A 268 31.21 -10.11 3.67
CA VAL A 268 31.41 -11.50 4.08
C VAL A 268 32.38 -12.17 3.11
N LEU A 269 33.35 -12.91 3.60
CA LEU A 269 34.19 -13.75 2.75
C LEU A 269 33.50 -15.11 2.56
N VAL A 270 33.29 -15.50 1.32
CA VAL A 270 32.66 -16.77 0.93
C VAL A 270 33.71 -17.66 0.25
N LYS A 271 33.81 -18.89 0.70
CA LYS A 271 34.72 -19.87 0.15
C LYS A 271 34.08 -20.65 -1.00
N PRO A 272 34.86 -21.15 -1.95
CA PRO A 272 34.32 -21.93 -3.08
C PRO A 272 33.54 -23.18 -2.67
N GLU A 273 33.94 -23.79 -1.58
CA GLU A 273 33.34 -25.01 -1.00
C GLU A 273 32.07 -24.74 -0.21
N ASP A 274 31.81 -23.49 0.20
CA ASP A 274 30.58 -23.12 0.92
C ASP A 274 29.38 -23.41 0.04
N THR A 275 28.33 -23.99 0.62
CA THR A 275 27.08 -24.22 -0.07
C THR A 275 26.29 -22.91 -0.18
N LEU A 276 25.39 -22.81 -1.13
CA LEU A 276 24.48 -21.66 -1.20
C LEU A 276 23.54 -21.62 0.02
N GLU A 277 23.27 -22.78 0.66
CA GLU A 277 22.54 -22.83 1.93
C GLU A 277 23.33 -22.16 3.06
N ASP A 278 24.64 -22.41 3.17
CA ASP A 278 25.51 -21.71 4.14
C ASP A 278 25.48 -20.19 3.92
N VAL A 279 25.52 -19.75 2.66
CA VAL A 279 25.42 -18.32 2.31
C VAL A 279 24.06 -17.76 2.69
N MET A 280 22.97 -18.47 2.42
CA MET A 280 21.62 -18.04 2.81
C MET A 280 21.43 -18.02 4.33
N GLU A 281 22.01 -18.95 5.07
CA GLU A 281 22.03 -18.90 6.54
C GLU A 281 22.77 -17.66 7.05
N ASN A 282 23.90 -17.32 6.46
CA ASN A 282 24.65 -16.10 6.78
C ASN A 282 23.82 -14.84 6.47
N ILE A 283 23.15 -14.77 5.32
CA ILE A 283 22.22 -13.68 4.99
C ILE A 283 21.11 -13.60 6.03
N GLY A 284 20.50 -14.72 6.38
CA GLY A 284 19.46 -14.77 7.42
C GLY A 284 19.95 -14.25 8.78
N ALA A 285 21.20 -14.57 9.16
CA ALA A 285 21.81 -14.06 10.40
C ALA A 285 21.98 -12.52 10.36
N LEU A 286 22.31 -11.93 9.20
CA LEU A 286 22.37 -10.47 9.03
C LEU A 286 21.01 -9.80 9.28
N TYR A 287 19.93 -10.45 8.90
CA TYR A 287 18.56 -9.99 9.22
C TYR A 287 18.18 -10.17 10.68
N GLY A 288 18.94 -10.93 11.45
CA GLY A 288 18.70 -11.15 12.88
C GLY A 288 18.19 -12.55 13.23
N ASN A 289 18.31 -13.50 12.30
CA ASN A 289 18.06 -14.91 12.63
C ASN A 289 19.08 -15.40 13.68
N THR A 290 18.60 -16.19 14.60
CA THR A 290 19.40 -16.91 15.58
C THR A 290 19.00 -18.40 15.55
N PRO A 291 19.81 -19.32 16.07
CA PRO A 291 19.47 -20.74 16.10
C PRO A 291 18.09 -21.07 16.71
N ASN A 292 17.62 -20.20 17.61
CA ASN A 292 16.35 -20.40 18.33
C ASN A 292 15.20 -19.52 17.84
N ASN A 293 15.46 -18.55 16.97
CA ASN A 293 14.43 -17.61 16.51
C ASN A 293 14.76 -17.11 15.09
N LYS A 294 13.90 -17.44 14.14
CA LYS A 294 13.98 -16.94 12.78
C LYS A 294 13.05 -15.72 12.63
N VAL A 295 13.59 -14.62 12.13
CA VAL A 295 12.82 -13.42 11.79
C VAL A 295 12.55 -13.31 10.29
N VAL A 296 13.40 -13.93 9.47
CA VAL A 296 13.21 -14.11 8.04
C VAL A 296 13.48 -15.57 7.66
N GLU A 297 12.88 -16.01 6.59
CA GLU A 297 13.26 -17.24 5.90
C GLU A 297 14.00 -16.85 4.62
N VAL A 298 15.21 -17.39 4.45
CA VAL A 298 16.01 -17.18 3.25
C VAL A 298 16.15 -18.55 2.57
N SER A 299 15.72 -18.64 1.33
CA SER A 299 15.68 -19.90 0.57
C SER A 299 16.02 -19.65 -0.91
N MET A 300 16.25 -20.71 -1.64
CA MET A 300 16.39 -20.66 -3.09
C MET A 300 15.21 -21.39 -3.72
N ASN A 301 14.58 -20.76 -4.71
CA ASN A 301 13.46 -21.37 -5.44
C ASN A 301 13.98 -22.31 -6.56
N ASP A 302 13.06 -23.05 -7.18
CA ASP A 302 13.37 -23.99 -8.26
C ASP A 302 13.96 -23.32 -9.54
N SER A 303 13.85 -22.01 -9.62
CA SER A 303 14.42 -21.19 -10.71
C SER A 303 15.80 -20.62 -10.36
N GLY A 304 16.41 -21.04 -9.25
CA GLY A 304 17.73 -20.58 -8.84
C GLY A 304 17.76 -19.14 -8.32
N GLN A 305 16.64 -18.60 -7.81
CA GLN A 305 16.56 -17.25 -7.28
C GLN A 305 16.55 -17.29 -5.76
N ILE A 306 17.28 -16.39 -5.11
CA ILE A 306 17.21 -16.22 -3.66
C ILE A 306 15.91 -15.53 -3.31
N GLN A 307 15.14 -16.13 -2.40
CA GLN A 307 13.92 -15.58 -1.85
C GLN A 307 14.09 -15.29 -0.36
N ILE A 308 13.60 -14.15 0.09
CA ILE A 308 13.60 -13.76 1.49
C ILE A 308 12.16 -13.42 1.88
N THR A 309 11.64 -14.18 2.85
CA THR A 309 10.28 -14.01 3.37
C THR A 309 10.34 -13.46 4.79
N ASP A 310 9.65 -12.36 5.03
CA ASP A 310 9.46 -11.83 6.38
C ASP A 310 8.55 -12.76 7.17
N LEU A 311 8.99 -13.25 8.32
CA LEU A 311 8.19 -14.11 9.17
C LEU A 311 7.22 -13.34 10.08
N LYS A 312 7.25 -12.01 10.07
CA LYS A 312 6.28 -11.14 10.72
C LYS A 312 5.17 -10.77 9.75
N GLN A 313 3.92 -11.05 10.13
CA GLN A 313 2.77 -10.64 9.34
C GLN A 313 2.63 -9.13 9.26
N GLY A 314 2.19 -8.63 8.11
CA GLY A 314 1.91 -7.21 7.89
C GLY A 314 3.14 -6.31 7.82
N ASN A 315 4.33 -6.84 7.69
CA ASN A 315 5.56 -6.06 7.61
C ASN A 315 5.88 -5.64 6.16
N ASN A 316 6.19 -4.34 5.98
CA ASN A 316 6.49 -3.74 4.68
C ASN A 316 7.96 -3.32 4.51
N LYS A 317 8.83 -3.56 5.50
CA LYS A 317 10.16 -2.96 5.59
C LYS A 317 11.27 -3.76 4.92
N LEU A 318 11.06 -5.05 4.71
CA LEU A 318 12.07 -5.95 4.18
C LEU A 318 12.57 -5.48 2.81
N ASP A 319 13.88 -5.32 2.66
CA ASP A 319 14.57 -5.16 1.38
C ASP A 319 15.93 -5.89 1.41
N PHE A 320 16.52 -6.08 0.23
CA PHE A 320 17.74 -6.82 0.03
C PHE A 320 18.48 -6.32 -1.20
N HIS A 321 19.80 -6.18 -1.07
CA HIS A 321 20.70 -5.98 -2.19
C HIS A 321 22.04 -6.65 -1.90
N ALA A 322 22.62 -7.28 -2.91
CA ALA A 322 23.92 -7.92 -2.79
C ALA A 322 24.72 -7.82 -4.10
N VAL A 323 26.02 -7.77 -3.95
CA VAL A 323 27.00 -7.89 -5.03
C VAL A 323 28.22 -8.62 -4.50
N ALA A 324 28.86 -9.41 -5.35
CA ALA A 324 30.07 -10.12 -4.97
C ALA A 324 31.24 -9.77 -5.92
N PHE A 325 32.43 -9.74 -5.35
CA PHE A 325 33.66 -9.54 -6.11
C PHE A 325 34.62 -10.69 -5.87
N THR A 326 35.03 -11.35 -6.95
CA THR A 326 35.95 -12.47 -6.92
C THR A 326 37.26 -12.07 -7.61
N PRO A 327 38.42 -12.17 -6.98
CA PRO A 327 39.69 -11.92 -7.64
C PRO A 327 39.96 -12.96 -8.73
N GLN A 328 40.61 -12.51 -9.81
CA GLN A 328 40.99 -13.35 -10.94
C GLN A 328 42.47 -13.19 -11.25
N ALA A 329 43.14 -14.30 -11.52
CA ALA A 329 44.47 -14.35 -12.12
C ALA A 329 44.32 -14.52 -13.64
N ASP A 330 45.30 -14.03 -14.40
CA ASP A 330 45.28 -14.12 -15.87
C ASP A 330 45.32 -15.56 -16.38
N ASP A 331 46.07 -16.41 -15.69
CA ASP A 331 46.15 -17.83 -16.03
C ASP A 331 46.55 -18.69 -14.82
N LYS A 332 46.63 -19.99 -15.02
CA LYS A 332 47.01 -20.96 -14.01
C LYS A 332 48.44 -20.74 -13.49
N THR A 333 49.36 -20.22 -14.34
CA THR A 333 50.74 -19.97 -13.96
C THR A 333 50.79 -18.80 -12.97
N GLU A 334 50.12 -17.74 -13.26
CA GLU A 334 50.02 -16.58 -12.37
C GLU A 334 49.34 -16.94 -11.05
N LEU A 335 48.22 -17.66 -11.09
CA LEU A 335 47.56 -18.15 -9.86
C LEU A 335 48.52 -18.97 -8.99
N ASN A 336 49.29 -19.89 -9.56
CA ASN A 336 50.26 -20.65 -8.83
C ASN A 336 51.37 -19.75 -8.22
N ASN A 337 51.81 -18.72 -8.95
CA ASN A 337 52.79 -17.75 -8.47
C ASN A 337 52.24 -16.92 -7.31
N ILE A 338 50.96 -16.50 -7.38
CA ILE A 338 50.27 -15.80 -6.29
C ILE A 338 50.20 -16.68 -5.03
N ILE A 339 49.80 -17.94 -5.19
CA ILE A 339 49.71 -18.90 -4.07
C ILE A 339 51.07 -19.14 -3.45
N GLN A 340 52.13 -19.36 -4.29
CA GLN A 340 53.49 -19.60 -3.78
C GLN A 340 54.02 -18.34 -3.07
N ALA A 341 53.84 -17.16 -3.63
CA ALA A 341 54.22 -15.90 -3.01
C ALA A 341 53.52 -15.67 -1.66
N ALA A 342 52.24 -15.99 -1.56
CA ALA A 342 51.49 -15.92 -0.30
C ALA A 342 52.04 -16.91 0.75
N GLN A 343 52.34 -18.15 0.34
CA GLN A 343 52.95 -19.15 1.22
C GLN A 343 54.34 -18.71 1.71
N ASP A 344 55.14 -18.16 0.81
CA ASP A 344 56.49 -17.67 1.12
C ASP A 344 56.48 -16.44 2.05
N GLU A 345 55.44 -15.59 1.95
CA GLU A 345 55.23 -14.49 2.87
C GLU A 345 54.56 -14.93 4.19
N GLY A 346 53.96 -16.12 4.23
CA GLY A 346 53.24 -16.66 5.38
C GLY A 346 51.85 -16.06 5.59
N ILE A 347 51.21 -15.61 4.53
CA ILE A 347 49.83 -15.08 4.54
C ILE A 347 48.87 -16.08 3.91
N THR A 348 47.59 -15.93 4.25
CA THR A 348 46.49 -16.74 3.71
C THR A 348 45.94 -16.13 2.41
N MET A 349 45.17 -16.90 1.64
CA MET A 349 44.47 -16.36 0.49
C MET A 349 43.40 -15.36 0.89
N GLU A 350 42.83 -15.45 2.09
CA GLU A 350 41.97 -14.44 2.69
C GLU A 350 42.70 -13.09 2.86
N ASP A 351 43.98 -13.13 3.28
CA ASP A 351 44.82 -11.92 3.37
C ASP A 351 45.11 -11.34 1.98
N VAL A 352 45.32 -12.20 0.97
CA VAL A 352 45.51 -11.77 -0.43
C VAL A 352 44.27 -11.07 -0.92
N THR A 353 43.06 -11.65 -0.76
CA THR A 353 41.77 -11.02 -1.14
C THR A 353 41.56 -9.69 -0.41
N ASN A 354 41.90 -9.62 0.88
CA ASN A 354 41.83 -8.36 1.64
C ASN A 354 42.75 -7.27 1.05
N ARG A 355 43.95 -7.64 0.59
CA ARG A 355 44.88 -6.71 -0.10
C ARG A 355 44.29 -6.25 -1.44
N VAL A 356 43.74 -7.19 -2.22
CA VAL A 356 43.08 -6.90 -3.49
C VAL A 356 41.95 -5.90 -3.28
N MET A 357 41.04 -6.17 -2.36
CA MET A 357 39.92 -5.29 -2.07
C MET A 357 40.35 -3.93 -1.51
N THR A 358 41.41 -3.88 -0.68
CA THR A 358 42.00 -2.64 -0.19
C THR A 358 42.54 -1.78 -1.35
N ALA A 359 43.23 -2.42 -2.30
CA ALA A 359 43.75 -1.72 -3.50
C ALA A 359 42.62 -1.27 -4.43
N ALA A 360 41.57 -2.09 -4.59
CA ALA A 360 40.40 -1.77 -5.39
C ALA A 360 39.63 -0.57 -4.86
N LEU A 361 39.46 -0.47 -3.56
CA LEU A 361 38.81 0.66 -2.88
C LEU A 361 39.69 1.94 -2.88
N GLY A 362 40.98 1.83 -3.20
CA GLY A 362 41.93 2.96 -3.27
C GLY A 362 42.25 3.65 -1.94
N ASN A 363 41.46 3.41 -0.91
CA ASN A 363 41.65 3.95 0.43
C ASN A 363 41.25 2.88 1.48
N PRO A 364 42.18 2.40 2.33
CA PRO A 364 41.94 1.34 3.29
C PRO A 364 40.88 1.70 4.37
N ASN A 365 40.53 2.98 4.50
CA ASN A 365 39.50 3.43 5.44
C ASN A 365 38.16 3.74 4.76
N ASN A 366 38.05 3.53 3.45
CA ASN A 366 36.86 3.78 2.66
C ASN A 366 36.28 2.45 2.21
N GLY A 367 35.02 2.21 2.51
CA GLY A 367 34.25 1.03 2.09
C GLY A 367 33.36 1.31 0.86
N ASP A 368 33.65 2.34 0.08
CA ASP A 368 32.84 2.75 -1.07
C ASP A 368 33.12 1.82 -2.26
N ILE A 369 32.15 0.96 -2.59
CA ILE A 369 32.25 -0.02 -3.67
C ILE A 369 31.73 0.50 -5.01
N THR A 370 31.29 1.76 -5.08
CA THR A 370 30.70 2.31 -6.31
C THR A 370 31.72 2.62 -7.40
N ASN A 371 32.97 2.84 -7.01
CA ASN A 371 34.07 3.18 -7.92
C ASN A 371 35.32 2.35 -7.58
N LEU A 372 35.28 1.07 -7.85
CA LEU A 372 36.43 0.20 -7.64
C LEU A 372 37.47 0.38 -8.76
N ASN A 373 38.73 0.45 -8.35
CA ASN A 373 39.81 0.30 -9.32
C ASN A 373 39.85 -1.17 -9.79
N ASN A 374 39.86 -1.38 -11.11
CA ASN A 374 39.95 -2.71 -11.71
C ASN A 374 40.60 -2.60 -13.08
N PRO A 375 41.70 -3.28 -13.39
CA PRO A 375 42.47 -4.19 -12.50
C PRO A 375 43.22 -3.45 -11.39
N VAL A 376 43.67 -4.21 -10.39
CA VAL A 376 44.48 -3.67 -9.28
C VAL A 376 45.85 -4.34 -9.24
N THR A 377 46.89 -3.57 -8.86
CA THR A 377 48.22 -4.10 -8.60
C THR A 377 48.41 -4.25 -7.08
N ILE A 378 48.73 -5.46 -6.63
CA ILE A 378 49.10 -5.73 -5.23
C ILE A 378 50.50 -6.28 -5.15
N GLN A 379 51.10 -6.15 -3.98
CA GLN A 379 52.42 -6.71 -3.68
C GLN A 379 52.29 -7.90 -2.72
N ILE A 380 52.90 -9.05 -3.08
CA ILE A 380 52.99 -10.24 -2.24
C ILE A 380 54.45 -10.70 -2.27
N ASN A 381 55.07 -10.86 -1.10
CA ASN A 381 56.45 -11.22 -0.96
C ASN A 381 57.45 -10.42 -1.85
N GLY A 382 57.18 -9.10 -1.98
CA GLY A 382 58.00 -8.22 -2.81
C GLY A 382 57.78 -8.33 -4.34
N GLN A 383 56.89 -9.17 -4.80
CA GLN A 383 56.49 -9.31 -6.20
C GLN A 383 55.17 -8.57 -6.46
N ASN A 384 55.04 -7.91 -7.62
CA ASN A 384 53.81 -7.27 -8.05
C ASN A 384 52.96 -8.21 -8.87
N PHE A 385 51.69 -8.28 -8.54
CA PHE A 385 50.67 -9.03 -9.29
C PHE A 385 49.56 -8.06 -9.71
N GLU A 386 49.16 -8.14 -10.96
CA GLU A 386 47.99 -7.42 -11.52
C GLU A 386 46.79 -8.37 -11.44
N ILE A 387 45.74 -7.97 -10.75
CA ILE A 387 44.62 -8.83 -10.42
C ILE A 387 43.36 -8.15 -10.87
N ASP A 388 42.56 -8.84 -11.65
CA ASP A 388 41.21 -8.44 -12.02
C ASP A 388 40.20 -8.79 -10.94
N LEU A 389 39.09 -8.05 -10.90
CA LEU A 389 37.91 -8.35 -10.07
C LEU A 389 36.73 -8.69 -10.95
N LYS A 390 36.23 -9.91 -10.81
CA LYS A 390 34.97 -10.32 -11.42
C LYS A 390 33.83 -9.98 -10.50
N GLN A 391 32.87 -9.22 -11.03
CA GLN A 391 31.65 -8.89 -10.33
C GLN A 391 30.58 -9.96 -10.59
N THR A 392 29.87 -10.37 -9.54
CA THR A 392 28.69 -11.22 -9.60
C THR A 392 27.53 -10.46 -8.97
N ASP A 393 26.51 -10.20 -9.76
CA ASP A 393 25.34 -9.45 -9.35
C ASP A 393 24.19 -10.39 -8.97
N PHE A 394 23.42 -9.99 -7.98
CA PHE A 394 22.25 -10.72 -7.48
C PHE A 394 20.93 -10.12 -7.98
N ILE A 395 21.00 -8.91 -8.54
CA ILE A 395 19.84 -8.16 -9.05
C ILE A 395 20.24 -7.57 -10.41
N LYS A 396 19.43 -7.86 -11.43
CA LYS A 396 19.54 -7.16 -12.73
C LYS A 396 18.77 -5.85 -12.61
N SER A 397 19.43 -4.74 -12.90
CA SER A 397 18.78 -3.46 -13.12
C SER A 397 18.87 -3.11 -14.61
N LYS A 398 17.80 -2.49 -15.13
CA LYS A 398 17.85 -1.93 -16.48
C LYS A 398 18.57 -0.58 -16.40
N MET A 399 19.88 -0.61 -16.48
CA MET A 399 20.69 0.59 -16.49
C MET A 399 21.35 0.74 -17.83
N THR A 400 21.42 1.97 -18.28
CA THR A 400 22.23 2.34 -19.41
C THR A 400 23.51 2.98 -18.90
N ASP A 401 24.64 2.61 -19.48
CA ASP A 401 25.89 3.33 -19.29
C ASP A 401 25.81 4.73 -19.91
N THR A 402 26.89 5.51 -19.81
CA THR A 402 26.98 6.85 -20.40
C THR A 402 26.80 6.87 -21.92
N ASP A 403 26.95 5.74 -22.57
CA ASP A 403 26.83 5.57 -24.02
C ASP A 403 25.46 5.01 -24.43
N GLY A 404 24.55 4.79 -23.47
CA GLY A 404 23.17 4.33 -23.69
C GLY A 404 23.04 2.80 -23.82
N ASN A 405 24.09 2.02 -23.54
CA ASN A 405 24.02 0.56 -23.54
C ASN A 405 23.52 0.04 -22.20
N ALA A 406 22.72 -1.03 -22.22
CA ALA A 406 22.28 -1.69 -21.00
C ALA A 406 23.49 -2.27 -20.24
N THR A 407 23.68 -1.85 -19.00
CA THR A 407 24.68 -2.43 -18.11
C THR A 407 24.07 -3.64 -17.39
N ASN A 408 24.83 -4.71 -17.24
CA ASN A 408 24.41 -5.93 -16.55
C ASN A 408 24.76 -5.92 -15.07
N GLY A 409 24.88 -4.76 -14.43
CA GLY A 409 25.31 -4.65 -13.06
C GLY A 409 24.30 -3.98 -12.16
N ALA A 410 24.27 -4.35 -10.90
CA ALA A 410 23.66 -3.57 -9.86
C ALA A 410 24.59 -2.39 -9.55
N ASP A 411 24.19 -1.21 -9.96
CA ASP A 411 24.91 0.02 -9.68
C ASP A 411 24.23 0.71 -8.49
N TYR A 412 24.95 0.83 -7.39
CA TYR A 412 24.44 1.46 -6.18
C TYR A 412 24.18 2.96 -6.36
N ASP A 413 24.79 3.58 -7.35
CA ASP A 413 24.75 5.02 -7.54
C ASP A 413 23.70 5.49 -8.55
N ASN A 414 23.35 4.66 -9.52
CA ASN A 414 22.54 5.05 -10.66
C ASN A 414 21.22 4.26 -10.71
N VAL A 415 20.38 4.57 -9.75
CA VAL A 415 19.12 3.88 -9.59
C VAL A 415 18.01 4.70 -10.21
N TYR A 416 17.52 4.26 -11.35
CA TYR A 416 16.44 4.93 -12.06
C TYR A 416 15.07 4.51 -11.54
N PHE A 417 14.17 5.48 -11.51
CA PHE A 417 12.78 5.25 -11.23
C PHE A 417 12.11 4.53 -12.39
N GLU A 418 11.12 3.71 -12.09
CA GLU A 418 10.33 3.02 -13.09
C GLU A 418 9.40 3.97 -13.82
N LYS A 419 9.24 3.78 -15.13
CA LYS A 419 8.41 4.61 -15.99
C LYS A 419 7.17 3.86 -16.45
N ASN A 420 6.01 4.46 -16.24
CA ASN A 420 4.73 3.96 -16.70
C ASN A 420 3.90 5.10 -17.32
N GLY A 421 3.81 5.13 -18.65
CA GLY A 421 3.11 6.20 -19.36
C GLY A 421 3.71 7.57 -19.08
N ASN A 422 2.94 8.46 -18.49
CA ASN A 422 3.36 9.81 -18.12
C ASN A 422 3.88 9.93 -16.68
N THR A 423 4.00 8.84 -15.97
CA THR A 423 4.42 8.82 -14.57
C THR A 423 5.73 8.03 -14.42
N VAL A 424 6.64 8.59 -13.62
CA VAL A 424 7.88 7.95 -13.18
C VAL A 424 7.81 7.82 -11.67
N TYR A 425 8.10 6.65 -11.12
CA TYR A 425 7.98 6.39 -9.69
C TYR A 425 9.12 5.54 -9.15
N GLY A 426 9.48 5.80 -7.89
CA GLY A 426 10.35 4.92 -7.14
C GLY A 426 9.69 3.58 -6.87
N ASN A 427 10.43 2.50 -6.90
CA ASN A 427 9.89 1.16 -6.67
C ASN A 427 10.02 0.69 -5.23
N VAL A 428 10.57 1.52 -4.35
CA VAL A 428 10.70 1.26 -2.91
C VAL A 428 9.74 2.15 -2.13
N SER A 429 8.91 1.51 -1.33
CA SER A 429 8.02 2.21 -0.41
C SER A 429 8.81 2.77 0.77
N GLN A 430 8.65 4.07 1.02
CA GLN A 430 9.18 4.73 2.20
C GLN A 430 8.24 4.44 3.38
N VAL A 431 8.77 3.83 4.44
CA VAL A 431 7.97 3.32 5.57
C VAL A 431 8.42 3.94 6.88
N ILE A 432 7.46 4.48 7.63
CA ILE A 432 7.72 5.11 8.93
C ILE A 432 8.15 4.06 9.95
N LYS A 433 9.29 4.27 10.61
CA LYS A 433 9.93 3.31 11.54
C LYS A 433 9.01 2.82 12.65
N GLY A 434 8.26 3.73 13.26
CA GLY A 434 7.45 3.40 14.44
C GLY A 434 6.16 2.67 14.13
N SER A 435 5.46 3.08 13.06
CA SER A 435 4.09 2.63 12.76
C SER A 435 3.98 1.60 11.66
N ASN A 436 5.04 1.36 10.88
CA ASN A 436 5.01 0.59 9.63
C ASN A 436 4.01 1.15 8.58
N ALA A 437 3.59 2.41 8.76
CA ALA A 437 2.74 3.11 7.81
C ALA A 437 3.57 3.67 6.66
N TYR A 438 2.94 3.82 5.50
CA TYR A 438 3.59 4.49 4.38
C TYR A 438 3.79 5.97 4.63
N ALA A 439 4.94 6.47 4.17
CA ALA A 439 5.25 7.89 4.19
C ALA A 439 4.30 8.66 3.26
N THR A 440 4.02 9.89 3.65
CA THR A 440 3.27 10.89 2.88
C THR A 440 4.14 12.13 2.68
N ASP A 441 3.69 13.09 1.88
CA ASP A 441 4.43 14.35 1.69
C ASP A 441 4.71 15.08 3.00
N SER A 442 3.88 14.92 4.02
CA SER A 442 4.07 15.52 5.34
C SER A 442 5.03 14.74 6.25
N THR A 443 5.40 13.51 5.89
CA THR A 443 6.32 12.69 6.68
C THR A 443 7.73 13.27 6.63
N LYS A 444 8.38 13.35 7.78
CA LYS A 444 9.77 13.79 7.86
C LYS A 444 10.73 12.68 7.44
N LEU A 445 11.83 13.05 6.78
CA LEU A 445 12.88 12.09 6.42
C LEU A 445 13.43 11.36 7.65
N SER A 446 13.53 12.04 8.79
CA SER A 446 13.98 11.48 10.07
C SER A 446 13.08 10.36 10.62
N GLU A 447 11.82 10.31 10.21
CA GLU A 447 10.87 9.26 10.63
C GLU A 447 11.03 7.96 9.84
N VAL A 448 11.67 8.03 8.65
CA VAL A 448 11.85 6.88 7.75
C VAL A 448 13.29 6.38 7.78
N MET A 449 14.28 7.26 7.82
CA MET A 449 15.69 6.90 7.70
C MET A 449 16.12 5.84 8.72
N ALA A 450 17.05 4.99 8.33
CA ALA A 450 17.79 4.13 9.26
C ALA A 450 18.84 4.95 10.01
N GLY A 451 18.82 4.96 11.32
CA GLY A 451 19.74 5.75 12.15
C GLY A 451 19.05 6.92 12.86
N ASP A 452 19.80 7.63 13.68
CA ASP A 452 19.27 8.63 14.61
C ASP A 452 19.49 10.07 14.13
N SER A 453 20.28 10.28 13.08
CA SER A 453 20.63 11.63 12.61
C SER A 453 20.86 11.69 11.10
N LEU A 454 20.37 12.75 10.47
CA LEU A 454 20.64 13.09 9.07
C LEU A 454 22.01 13.77 8.85
N ASN A 455 22.78 13.97 9.92
CA ASN A 455 24.08 14.63 9.84
C ASN A 455 25.05 13.83 8.97
N GLY A 456 25.73 14.52 8.04
CA GLY A 456 26.67 13.90 7.12
C GLY A 456 26.03 13.18 5.92
N THR A 457 24.70 13.21 5.80
CA THR A 457 24.00 12.58 4.67
C THR A 457 23.72 13.64 3.60
N THR A 458 24.06 13.30 2.36
CA THR A 458 23.66 14.00 1.15
C THR A 458 22.80 13.09 0.29
N LEU A 459 21.83 13.67 -0.41
CA LEU A 459 21.12 12.96 -1.47
C LEU A 459 21.69 13.43 -2.81
N ASN A 460 21.96 12.46 -3.68
CA ASN A 460 22.39 12.69 -5.05
C ASN A 460 21.16 12.45 -5.96
N LEU A 461 20.73 13.53 -6.63
CA LEU A 461 19.56 13.51 -7.51
C LEU A 461 20.04 13.81 -8.94
N LYS A 462 19.87 12.85 -9.86
CA LYS A 462 20.08 13.05 -11.29
C LYS A 462 18.72 13.13 -11.96
N VAL A 463 18.51 14.14 -12.78
CA VAL A 463 17.24 14.35 -13.49
C VAL A 463 17.51 14.64 -14.97
N ASN A 464 16.91 13.82 -15.83
CA ASN A 464 16.65 14.23 -17.20
C ASN A 464 15.25 14.84 -17.22
N SER A 465 15.20 16.15 -17.49
CA SER A 465 13.98 16.93 -17.39
C SER A 465 13.02 16.64 -18.53
N LYS A 466 11.78 17.10 -18.39
CA LYS A 466 10.79 17.13 -19.45
C LYS A 466 11.30 17.84 -20.72
N GLY A 467 12.09 18.90 -20.57
CA GLY A 467 12.69 19.66 -21.66
C GLY A 467 13.95 19.04 -22.27
N GLY A 468 14.42 17.91 -21.74
CA GLY A 468 15.62 17.20 -22.22
C GLY A 468 16.93 17.71 -21.62
N ASN A 469 16.87 18.55 -20.59
CA ASN A 469 18.07 19.00 -19.85
C ASN A 469 18.44 17.97 -18.79
N SER A 470 19.73 17.74 -18.60
CA SER A 470 20.25 16.87 -17.56
C SER A 470 20.80 17.68 -16.40
N TYR A 471 20.41 17.34 -15.20
CA TYR A 471 20.84 17.99 -13.96
C TYR A 471 21.45 16.98 -13.01
N ASP A 472 22.58 17.37 -12.41
CA ASP A 472 23.24 16.63 -11.33
C ASP A 472 23.15 17.49 -10.06
N VAL A 473 22.33 17.06 -9.11
CA VAL A 473 21.90 17.85 -7.96
C VAL A 473 22.33 17.20 -6.68
N THR A 474 23.01 17.95 -5.83
CA THR A 474 23.36 17.52 -4.48
C THR A 474 22.45 18.19 -3.46
N ILE A 475 21.78 17.41 -2.63
CA ILE A 475 20.93 17.87 -1.54
C ILE A 475 21.62 17.53 -0.22
N ASN A 476 22.22 18.54 0.41
CA ASN A 476 22.87 18.37 1.71
C ASN A 476 21.82 18.46 2.82
N LEU A 477 21.53 17.34 3.47
CA LEU A 477 20.49 17.28 4.50
C LEU A 477 20.93 17.95 5.81
N GLN A 478 22.24 17.97 6.11
CA GLN A 478 22.75 18.61 7.33
C GLN A 478 22.62 20.14 7.28
N THR A 479 22.96 20.73 6.13
CA THR A 479 22.89 22.19 5.93
C THR A 479 21.56 22.63 5.33
N SER A 480 20.68 21.70 4.98
CA SER A 480 19.41 21.97 4.28
C SER A 480 19.61 22.78 3.00
N THR A 481 20.59 22.40 2.18
CA THR A 481 20.99 23.15 0.98
C THR A 481 20.96 22.25 -0.25
N VAL A 482 20.36 22.76 -1.32
CA VAL A 482 20.37 22.16 -2.65
C VAL A 482 21.43 22.87 -3.48
N SER A 483 22.25 22.12 -4.23
CA SER A 483 23.28 22.68 -5.10
C SER A 483 23.38 21.88 -6.41
N TYR A 484 23.70 22.57 -7.49
CA TYR A 484 23.87 21.98 -8.81
C TYR A 484 24.79 22.86 -9.69
N PRO A 485 25.48 22.30 -10.70
CA PRO A 485 26.31 23.06 -11.64
C PRO A 485 25.49 24.14 -12.37
N ASP A 486 26.04 25.33 -12.50
CA ASP A 486 25.40 26.42 -13.27
C ASP A 486 25.42 26.07 -14.76
N PRO A 487 24.26 25.89 -15.42
CA PRO A 487 24.22 25.54 -16.84
C PRO A 487 24.82 26.61 -17.77
N ASN A 488 24.86 27.88 -17.29
CA ASN A 488 25.33 29.03 -18.07
C ASN A 488 26.81 29.38 -17.81
N ASN A 489 27.36 28.91 -16.68
CA ASN A 489 28.74 29.24 -16.28
C ASN A 489 29.47 27.95 -15.81
N PRO A 490 30.13 27.23 -16.70
CA PRO A 490 30.82 25.98 -16.34
C PRO A 490 31.85 26.22 -15.23
N GLY A 491 31.82 25.35 -14.22
CA GLY A 491 32.66 25.45 -13.03
C GLY A 491 32.11 26.31 -11.89
N GLN A 492 30.95 26.95 -12.08
CA GLN A 492 30.18 27.60 -11.01
C GLN A 492 29.05 26.67 -10.51
N THR A 493 28.67 26.87 -9.26
CA THR A 493 27.57 26.12 -8.63
C THR A 493 26.50 27.09 -8.16
N ILE A 494 25.25 26.80 -8.48
CA ILE A 494 24.08 27.49 -7.93
C ILE A 494 23.61 26.72 -6.72
N SER A 495 23.25 27.42 -5.67
CA SER A 495 22.70 26.81 -4.46
C SER A 495 21.51 27.59 -3.90
N PHE A 496 20.59 26.90 -3.26
CA PHE A 496 19.45 27.46 -2.55
C PHE A 496 19.08 26.60 -1.34
N PRO A 497 18.52 27.19 -0.26
CA PRO A 497 18.16 26.44 0.93
C PRO A 497 16.83 25.70 0.78
N ILE A 498 16.70 24.57 1.46
CA ILE A 498 15.40 23.93 1.72
C ILE A 498 14.69 24.77 2.77
N MET A 499 13.46 25.20 2.47
CA MET A 499 12.78 26.22 3.27
C MET A 499 11.31 25.92 3.48
N HIS A 500 10.75 26.51 4.49
CA HIS A 500 9.31 26.56 4.73
C HIS A 500 8.86 28.01 4.97
N THR A 501 7.55 28.25 4.85
CA THR A 501 6.97 29.57 5.12
C THR A 501 7.22 29.95 6.58
N ASN A 502 7.70 31.18 6.80
CA ASN A 502 7.87 31.71 8.14
C ASN A 502 6.50 31.84 8.82
N PRO A 503 6.22 31.09 9.89
CA PRO A 503 4.91 31.11 10.55
C PRO A 503 4.56 32.45 11.21
N ALA A 504 5.58 33.28 11.49
CA ALA A 504 5.37 34.61 12.12
C ALA A 504 4.99 35.69 11.12
N THR A 505 5.45 35.60 9.86
CA THR A 505 5.23 36.65 8.85
C THR A 505 4.34 36.21 7.69
N GLY A 506 4.29 34.92 7.38
CA GLY A 506 3.51 34.36 6.28
C GLY A 506 4.03 34.61 4.87
N ASN A 507 5.03 35.47 4.69
CA ASN A 507 5.52 35.96 3.39
C ASN A 507 7.04 35.98 3.22
N SER A 508 7.76 35.34 4.12
CA SER A 508 9.20 35.06 4.00
C SER A 508 9.51 33.60 4.26
N GLY A 509 10.70 33.15 3.86
CA GLY A 509 11.16 31.79 4.08
C GLY A 509 12.05 31.65 5.30
N VAL A 510 11.99 30.51 5.92
CA VAL A 510 12.93 30.05 6.97
C VAL A 510 13.54 28.74 6.53
N VAL A 511 14.86 28.60 6.71
CA VAL A 511 15.57 27.34 6.43
C VAL A 511 14.99 26.23 7.31
N THR A 512 14.62 25.12 6.69
CA THR A 512 14.10 23.96 7.42
C THR A 512 15.25 23.28 8.15
N GLY A 513 15.07 22.98 9.43
CA GLY A 513 16.04 22.20 10.20
C GLY A 513 16.22 20.78 9.59
N SER A 514 17.41 20.21 9.69
CA SER A 514 17.74 18.93 9.06
C SER A 514 16.75 17.82 9.43
N ASN A 515 16.36 17.70 10.70
CA ASN A 515 15.42 16.69 11.18
C ASN A 515 13.94 16.99 10.84
N ASP A 516 13.64 18.18 10.32
CA ASP A 516 12.30 18.63 9.99
C ASP A 516 12.02 18.62 8.48
N ILE A 517 13.02 18.24 7.65
CA ILE A 517 12.84 18.11 6.20
C ILE A 517 11.81 17.01 5.92
N THR A 518 10.81 17.34 5.11
CA THR A 518 9.74 16.42 4.72
C THR A 518 9.93 15.87 3.30
N TYR A 519 9.29 14.76 3.00
CA TYR A 519 9.24 14.24 1.63
C TYR A 519 8.62 15.24 0.65
N GLY A 520 7.61 16.00 1.07
CA GLY A 520 7.02 17.06 0.24
C GLY A 520 8.03 18.11 -0.21
N GLN A 521 8.95 18.51 0.67
CA GLN A 521 10.03 19.44 0.30
C GLN A 521 11.03 18.81 -0.69
N ILE A 522 11.34 17.52 -0.56
CA ILE A 522 12.17 16.80 -1.54
C ILE A 522 11.42 16.68 -2.87
N ASN A 523 10.14 16.39 -2.83
CA ASN A 523 9.28 16.31 -4.02
C ASN A 523 9.18 17.65 -4.76
N ASP A 524 9.06 18.76 -4.04
CA ASP A 524 9.11 20.11 -4.62
C ASP A 524 10.46 20.37 -5.34
N ILE A 525 11.59 19.95 -4.75
CA ILE A 525 12.91 20.06 -5.37
C ILE A 525 12.97 19.20 -6.65
N ILE A 526 12.56 17.95 -6.59
CA ILE A 526 12.49 17.06 -7.77
C ILE A 526 11.65 17.73 -8.86
N GLY A 527 10.51 18.30 -8.50
CA GLY A 527 9.61 19.01 -9.41
C GLY A 527 10.25 20.18 -10.12
N LEU A 528 11.04 20.99 -9.42
CA LEU A 528 11.77 22.13 -10.01
C LEU A 528 12.68 21.68 -11.15
N PHE A 529 13.47 20.61 -10.94
CA PHE A 529 14.40 20.10 -11.94
C PHE A 529 13.69 19.33 -13.05
N ALA A 530 12.70 18.53 -12.73
CA ALA A 530 11.92 17.76 -13.72
C ALA A 530 11.15 18.68 -14.70
N ALA A 531 10.72 19.85 -14.23
CA ALA A 531 9.98 20.83 -15.03
C ALA A 531 10.85 21.96 -15.64
N ASP A 532 12.17 21.93 -15.48
CA ASP A 532 13.09 23.01 -15.90
C ASP A 532 12.76 24.38 -15.27
N LYS A 533 12.26 24.38 -14.04
CA LYS A 533 11.89 25.58 -13.28
C LYS A 533 12.85 25.84 -12.12
N ILE A 534 14.12 25.98 -12.44
CA ILE A 534 15.21 26.08 -11.45
C ILE A 534 15.60 27.54 -11.17
N PRO A 535 16.08 27.88 -9.96
CA PRO A 535 16.71 29.16 -9.69
C PRO A 535 17.93 29.38 -10.60
N THR A 536 18.10 30.59 -11.15
CA THR A 536 19.24 30.92 -12.01
C THR A 536 20.36 31.64 -11.27
N THR A 537 20.18 31.92 -10.00
CA THR A 537 21.15 32.58 -9.12
C THR A 537 21.14 31.91 -7.74
N THR A 538 22.29 31.92 -7.08
CA THR A 538 22.42 31.42 -5.71
C THR A 538 21.59 32.26 -4.75
N ILE A 539 20.77 31.56 -3.94
CA ILE A 539 19.97 32.16 -2.88
C ILE A 539 20.59 31.80 -1.53
N GLN A 540 20.93 32.83 -0.75
CA GLN A 540 21.54 32.65 0.55
C GLN A 540 20.56 33.00 1.68
N ALA A 541 20.58 32.18 2.72
CA ALA A 541 19.90 32.48 3.97
C ALA A 541 20.81 33.39 4.84
N ASN A 542 20.24 34.39 5.44
CA ASN A 542 20.90 35.21 6.45
C ASN A 542 20.32 34.89 7.82
N ASN A 543 21.13 34.35 8.71
CA ASN A 543 20.68 33.85 10.02
C ASN A 543 19.46 32.90 9.94
N GLY A 544 19.46 32.00 8.97
CA GLY A 544 18.38 31.01 8.75
C GLY A 544 17.12 31.61 8.12
N GLN A 545 17.11 32.88 7.74
CA GLN A 545 15.98 33.55 7.09
C GLN A 545 16.31 33.90 5.65
N ILE A 546 15.30 33.84 4.79
CA ILE A 546 15.38 34.16 3.38
C ILE A 546 14.55 35.42 3.15
N ASN A 547 15.11 36.35 2.42
CA ASN A 547 14.40 37.58 2.12
C ASN A 547 13.13 37.33 1.29
N ASN A 548 12.17 38.26 1.37
CA ASN A 548 10.88 38.11 0.72
C ASN A 548 10.95 37.98 -0.81
N ALA A 549 11.92 38.62 -1.45
CA ALA A 549 12.05 38.56 -2.91
C ALA A 549 12.49 37.18 -3.37
N ASP A 550 13.56 36.64 -2.76
CA ASP A 550 14.07 35.29 -3.07
C ASP A 550 13.06 34.20 -2.69
N TYR A 551 12.37 34.36 -1.55
CA TYR A 551 11.29 33.45 -1.15
C TYR A 551 10.16 33.44 -2.17
N THR A 552 9.69 34.62 -2.60
CA THR A 552 8.62 34.75 -3.59
C THR A 552 9.04 34.15 -4.93
N GLN A 553 10.31 34.35 -5.34
CA GLN A 553 10.86 33.77 -6.56
C GLN A 553 10.78 32.24 -6.52
N ILE A 554 11.25 31.60 -5.44
CA ILE A 554 11.22 30.13 -5.34
C ILE A 554 9.77 29.63 -5.29
N GLN A 555 8.88 30.28 -4.55
CA GLN A 555 7.48 29.91 -4.51
C GLN A 555 6.81 30.00 -5.89
N GLN A 556 7.18 30.99 -6.69
CA GLN A 556 6.68 31.09 -8.06
C GLN A 556 7.23 29.97 -8.95
N LEU A 557 8.53 29.63 -8.85
CA LEU A 557 9.13 28.53 -9.59
C LEU A 557 8.49 27.19 -9.20
N MET A 558 8.23 26.94 -7.92
CA MET A 558 7.51 25.75 -7.45
C MET A 558 6.10 25.68 -8.03
N LYS A 559 5.36 26.79 -8.01
CA LYS A 559 4.02 26.85 -8.60
C LYS A 559 4.05 26.61 -10.11
N ASP A 560 5.03 27.17 -10.81
CA ASP A 560 5.19 27.00 -12.26
C ASP A 560 5.61 25.55 -12.60
N SER A 561 6.41 24.90 -11.76
CA SER A 561 6.75 23.47 -11.92
C SER A 561 5.53 22.58 -11.71
N GLN A 562 4.77 22.80 -10.65
CA GLN A 562 3.55 22.05 -10.32
C GLN A 562 2.45 22.18 -11.39
N ALA A 563 2.46 23.26 -12.18
CA ALA A 563 1.54 23.41 -13.32
C ALA A 563 1.82 22.40 -14.45
N THR A 564 3.05 21.87 -14.55
CA THR A 564 3.48 20.98 -15.63
C THR A 564 3.85 19.59 -15.17
N VAL A 565 4.45 19.47 -14.00
CA VAL A 565 4.90 18.22 -13.40
C VAL A 565 4.37 18.15 -11.98
N ASP A 566 3.76 17.06 -11.63
CA ASP A 566 3.30 16.77 -10.27
C ASP A 566 4.24 15.78 -9.60
N VAL A 567 4.74 16.14 -8.43
CA VAL A 567 5.60 15.25 -7.66
C VAL A 567 5.01 15.10 -6.27
N SER A 568 4.74 13.87 -5.88
CA SER A 568 4.11 13.57 -4.59
C SER A 568 4.44 12.16 -4.14
N MET A 569 4.22 11.88 -2.86
CA MET A 569 4.22 10.51 -2.37
C MET A 569 2.93 9.82 -2.80
N ASP A 570 3.04 8.67 -3.42
CA ASP A 570 1.88 7.85 -3.74
C ASP A 570 1.31 7.13 -2.48
N TYR A 571 0.19 6.45 -2.64
CA TYR A 571 -0.47 5.74 -1.55
C TYR A 571 0.35 4.56 -0.97
N LYS A 572 1.38 4.08 -1.69
CA LYS A 572 2.38 3.11 -1.20
C LYS A 572 3.63 3.78 -0.62
N GLY A 573 3.63 5.08 -0.44
CA GLY A 573 4.80 5.81 0.08
C GLY A 573 5.98 5.83 -0.88
N ARG A 574 5.75 5.82 -2.20
CA ARG A 574 6.79 5.94 -3.22
C ARG A 574 6.77 7.35 -3.80
N ILE A 575 7.93 7.88 -4.14
CA ILE A 575 8.01 9.14 -4.87
C ILE A 575 7.45 8.92 -6.28
N SER A 576 6.46 9.70 -6.67
CA SER A 576 5.79 9.63 -7.96
C SER A 576 5.89 10.98 -8.67
N VAL A 577 6.33 10.97 -9.92
CA VAL A 577 6.53 12.16 -10.77
C VAL A 577 5.68 12.02 -12.01
N THR A 578 4.66 12.84 -12.14
CA THR A 578 3.69 12.78 -13.24
C THR A 578 3.80 13.99 -14.15
N ASP A 579 4.03 13.76 -15.43
CA ASP A 579 3.93 14.79 -16.47
C ASP A 579 2.45 15.07 -16.77
N LYS A 580 1.96 16.25 -16.38
CA LYS A 580 0.55 16.65 -16.55
C LYS A 580 0.16 17.00 -17.97
N LEU A 581 1.13 17.24 -18.85
CA LEU A 581 0.89 17.77 -20.19
C LEU A 581 1.06 16.74 -21.31
N SER A 582 1.45 15.51 -20.97
CA SER A 582 1.74 14.47 -21.93
C SER A 582 1.16 13.12 -21.50
N SER A 583 0.80 12.27 -22.44
CA SER A 583 0.40 10.88 -22.16
C SER A 583 1.59 9.93 -21.96
N GLY A 584 2.79 10.39 -22.27
CA GLY A 584 4.06 9.72 -22.00
C GLY A 584 5.08 10.77 -21.58
N THR A 585 6.12 10.41 -20.84
CA THR A 585 7.12 11.35 -20.38
C THR A 585 8.54 10.96 -20.76
N ASN A 586 9.39 11.94 -21.01
CA ASN A 586 10.84 11.75 -21.16
C ASN A 586 11.60 11.99 -19.85
N ILE A 587 10.89 12.30 -18.77
CA ILE A 587 11.53 12.49 -17.47
C ILE A 587 12.16 11.17 -17.02
N GLU A 588 13.42 11.26 -16.58
CA GLU A 588 14.14 10.18 -15.92
C GLU A 588 14.74 10.72 -14.63
N ILE A 589 14.66 9.94 -13.57
CA ILE A 589 15.12 10.35 -12.25
C ILE A 589 15.91 9.20 -11.62
N SER A 590 17.03 9.57 -11.01
CA SER A 590 17.80 8.74 -10.12
C SER A 590 17.97 9.48 -8.79
N LEU A 591 17.71 8.81 -7.68
CA LEU A 591 17.88 9.37 -6.34
C LEU A 591 18.55 8.35 -5.44
N SER A 592 19.70 8.71 -4.89
CA SER A 592 20.47 7.88 -3.94
C SER A 592 20.97 8.72 -2.78
N ASP A 593 21.25 8.10 -1.66
CA ASP A 593 21.99 8.77 -0.59
C ASP A 593 23.50 8.52 -0.72
N SER A 594 24.31 9.42 -0.16
CA SER A 594 25.79 9.37 -0.25
C SER A 594 26.42 8.19 0.48
N GLN A 595 25.64 7.41 1.22
CA GLN A 595 26.11 6.25 1.98
C GLN A 595 25.68 4.92 1.37
N SER A 596 24.92 4.92 0.29
CA SER A 596 24.41 3.68 -0.33
C SER A 596 25.51 2.71 -0.69
N GLY A 597 26.61 3.16 -1.25
CA GLY A 597 27.77 2.35 -1.60
C GLY A 597 28.78 2.11 -0.47
N GLN A 598 28.58 2.67 0.72
CA GLN A 598 29.53 2.60 1.83
C GLN A 598 29.35 1.30 2.62
N PHE A 599 30.32 0.39 2.52
CA PHE A 599 30.34 -0.88 3.22
C PHE A 599 31.50 -0.93 4.23
N PRO A 600 31.57 -1.97 5.11
CA PRO A 600 32.74 -2.19 5.93
C PRO A 600 34.00 -2.25 5.08
N ALA A 601 35.05 -1.54 5.51
CA ALA A 601 36.33 -1.57 4.84
C ALA A 601 37.15 -2.83 5.21
N PRO A 602 38.05 -3.34 4.33
CA PRO A 602 38.97 -4.40 4.67
C PRO A 602 39.89 -4.02 5.86
N PRO A 603 40.47 -4.97 6.62
CA PRO A 603 40.45 -6.40 6.36
C PRO A 603 39.15 -7.07 6.80
N PHE A 604 38.60 -7.92 5.94
CA PHE A 604 37.47 -8.76 6.26
C PHE A 604 37.93 -10.04 6.95
N THR A 605 37.08 -10.65 7.72
CA THR A 605 37.25 -11.97 8.31
C THR A 605 36.18 -12.90 7.75
N THR A 606 36.33 -14.21 7.99
CA THR A 606 35.29 -15.18 7.66
C THR A 606 33.98 -14.94 8.43
N THR A 607 34.06 -14.19 9.53
CA THR A 607 32.88 -13.75 10.27
C THR A 607 32.30 -12.48 9.61
N SER A 608 30.99 -12.44 9.45
CA SER A 608 30.32 -11.28 8.88
C SER A 608 30.63 -10.00 9.65
N ILE A 609 31.03 -8.95 8.93
CA ILE A 609 31.24 -7.62 9.47
C ILE A 609 29.99 -6.82 9.20
N VAL A 610 29.27 -6.44 10.25
CA VAL A 610 27.98 -5.72 10.14
C VAL A 610 28.18 -4.28 10.55
N GLN A 611 27.68 -3.38 9.73
CA GLN A 611 27.64 -1.94 9.99
C GLN A 611 26.22 -1.45 9.80
N ASN A 612 25.83 -0.38 10.50
CA ASN A 612 24.53 0.27 10.26
C ASN A 612 24.42 0.65 8.80
N GLY A 613 23.25 0.38 8.25
CA GLY A 613 23.02 0.42 6.82
C GLY A 613 22.81 1.80 6.23
N PRO A 614 22.29 1.86 5.02
CA PRO A 614 21.97 3.09 4.33
C PRO A 614 20.91 3.86 5.09
N ASN A 615 20.97 5.19 4.99
CA ASN A 615 19.94 6.03 5.56
C ASN A 615 18.62 5.91 4.78
N PHE A 616 18.72 5.76 3.47
CA PHE A 616 17.57 5.69 2.57
C PHE A 616 17.77 4.67 1.45
N SER A 617 16.63 4.15 0.98
CA SER A 617 16.55 3.29 -0.18
C SER A 617 15.35 3.78 -1.01
N PHE A 618 15.61 4.44 -2.14
CA PHE A 618 14.55 5.08 -2.92
C PHE A 618 14.05 4.24 -4.09
N SER A 619 14.93 3.50 -4.73
CA SER A 619 14.61 2.77 -5.94
C SER A 619 15.67 1.73 -6.31
N ALA A 620 15.45 1.04 -7.32
CA ALA A 620 16.14 0.20 -8.27
C ALA A 620 17.11 -0.87 -7.80
N ASN A 621 17.96 -0.67 -6.83
CA ASN A 621 18.89 -1.69 -6.35
C ASN A 621 18.25 -2.66 -5.37
N ASN A 622 16.94 -2.64 -5.29
CA ASN A 622 16.22 -3.48 -4.36
C ASN A 622 15.74 -4.74 -5.05
N SER A 623 15.63 -5.76 -4.25
CA SER A 623 15.02 -7.02 -4.62
C SER A 623 13.63 -6.82 -5.21
N LEU A 624 13.27 -7.72 -6.06
CA LEU A 624 11.95 -7.82 -6.61
C LEU A 624 10.96 -8.23 -5.53
N THR A 625 9.88 -7.51 -5.36
CA THR A 625 8.79 -7.89 -4.46
C THR A 625 7.90 -8.91 -5.15
N ILE A 626 7.86 -10.13 -4.65
CA ILE A 626 7.01 -11.22 -5.14
C ILE A 626 5.62 -11.13 -4.53
N ASP A 627 5.56 -10.96 -3.22
CA ASP A 627 4.33 -10.72 -2.50
C ASP A 627 4.53 -9.70 -1.38
N GLU A 628 3.46 -8.97 -1.07
CA GLU A 628 3.48 -7.96 -0.02
C GLU A 628 2.09 -7.81 0.60
N PRO A 629 2.02 -7.35 1.86
CA PRO A 629 0.73 -7.06 2.50
C PRO A 629 -0.12 -6.05 1.74
N ASN A 630 0.51 -5.18 0.97
CA ASN A 630 -0.18 -4.14 0.23
C ASN A 630 -0.85 -4.69 -1.01
N VAL A 631 -2.09 -4.30 -1.19
CA VAL A 631 -2.91 -4.66 -2.35
C VAL A 631 -2.96 -3.47 -3.30
N ASP A 632 -2.77 -3.73 -4.60
CA ASP A 632 -3.10 -2.82 -5.70
C ASP A 632 -3.63 -3.66 -6.87
N ILE A 633 -4.89 -4.06 -6.75
CA ILE A 633 -5.47 -5.05 -7.68
C ILE A 633 -5.27 -4.63 -9.14
N ILE A 634 -5.51 -3.36 -9.46
CA ILE A 634 -5.48 -2.91 -10.87
C ILE A 634 -4.06 -2.90 -11.41
N LYS A 635 -3.10 -2.36 -10.63
CA LYS A 635 -1.71 -2.30 -11.06
C LYS A 635 -1.05 -3.68 -11.08
N ASP A 636 -1.39 -4.54 -10.12
CA ASP A 636 -0.92 -5.93 -10.12
C ASP A 636 -1.40 -6.66 -11.37
N LEU A 637 -2.68 -6.52 -11.77
CA LEU A 637 -3.21 -7.10 -13.00
C LEU A 637 -2.53 -6.52 -14.26
N ASP A 638 -2.22 -5.21 -14.30
CA ASP A 638 -1.48 -4.60 -15.41
C ASP A 638 -0.08 -5.19 -15.56
N SER A 639 0.63 -5.38 -14.46
CA SER A 639 1.96 -6.01 -14.44
C SER A 639 1.92 -7.45 -14.94
N MET A 640 0.85 -8.18 -14.61
CA MET A 640 0.64 -9.57 -15.06
C MET A 640 0.30 -9.63 -16.56
N ILE A 641 -0.51 -8.69 -17.07
CA ILE A 641 -0.80 -8.56 -18.49
C ILE A 641 0.49 -8.27 -19.28
N ASP A 642 1.33 -7.37 -18.78
CA ASP A 642 2.63 -7.06 -19.37
C ASP A 642 3.54 -8.29 -19.42
N ALA A 643 3.58 -9.09 -18.34
CA ALA A 643 4.31 -10.35 -18.28
C ALA A 643 3.86 -11.32 -19.38
N VAL A 644 2.55 -11.45 -19.61
CA VAL A 644 2.00 -12.31 -20.67
C VAL A 644 2.35 -11.78 -22.06
N LEU A 645 2.19 -10.46 -22.29
CA LEU A 645 2.52 -9.83 -23.57
C LEU A 645 3.98 -10.05 -23.98
N LYS A 646 4.89 -9.85 -23.03
CA LYS A 646 6.34 -9.97 -23.25
C LYS A 646 6.83 -11.42 -23.18
N GLY A 647 6.01 -12.36 -22.75
CA GLY A 647 6.39 -13.76 -22.57
C GLY A 647 7.30 -13.98 -21.37
N ASN A 648 7.25 -13.09 -20.36
CA ASN A 648 8.04 -13.21 -19.15
C ASN A 648 7.53 -14.36 -18.31
N MET A 649 8.20 -15.50 -18.38
CA MET A 649 7.88 -16.63 -17.51
C MET A 649 8.29 -16.33 -16.07
N ARG A 650 9.49 -15.78 -15.92
CA ARG A 650 10.15 -15.47 -14.63
C ARG A 650 10.71 -14.05 -14.67
N ALA A 651 11.09 -13.58 -13.49
CA ALA A 651 11.71 -12.27 -13.31
C ALA A 651 13.08 -12.09 -14.01
N ASP A 652 13.76 -13.19 -14.28
CA ASP A 652 15.07 -13.23 -14.97
C ASP A 652 14.96 -13.24 -16.51
N SER A 653 13.75 -13.26 -17.06
CA SER A 653 13.58 -13.29 -18.53
C SER A 653 14.15 -12.02 -19.15
N GLU A 654 14.62 -12.15 -20.39
CA GLU A 654 15.15 -11.04 -21.20
C GLU A 654 14.03 -10.10 -21.63
N SER A 655 13.41 -9.43 -20.67
CA SER A 655 12.36 -8.47 -20.91
C SER A 655 12.86 -7.04 -20.71
N GLU A 656 12.14 -6.09 -21.28
CA GLU A 656 12.41 -4.67 -21.03
C GLU A 656 12.15 -4.24 -19.58
N ASN A 657 11.49 -5.08 -18.79
CA ASN A 657 11.23 -4.81 -17.38
C ASN A 657 11.76 -5.96 -16.49
N PRO A 658 13.04 -5.90 -16.05
CA PRO A 658 13.65 -6.94 -15.21
C PRO A 658 13.05 -7.01 -13.80
N ARG A 659 12.12 -6.10 -13.46
CA ARG A 659 11.43 -6.06 -12.16
C ARG A 659 10.05 -6.68 -12.20
N ASN A 660 9.57 -7.11 -13.36
CA ASN A 660 8.33 -7.84 -13.46
C ASN A 660 8.54 -9.26 -12.91
N THR A 661 7.69 -9.71 -12.00
CA THR A 661 7.78 -11.03 -11.37
C THR A 661 7.52 -12.19 -12.35
N GLY A 662 7.09 -11.86 -13.57
CA GLY A 662 6.73 -12.84 -14.55
C GLY A 662 5.41 -13.55 -14.25
N MET A 663 5.05 -14.48 -15.12
CA MET A 663 3.78 -15.24 -14.97
C MET A 663 3.78 -16.16 -13.75
N GLN A 664 4.94 -16.68 -13.33
CA GLN A 664 5.04 -17.52 -12.13
C GLN A 664 4.73 -16.71 -10.85
N GLY A 665 5.37 -15.54 -10.69
CA GLY A 665 5.05 -14.66 -9.54
C GLY A 665 3.62 -14.13 -9.58
N ALA A 666 3.07 -13.91 -10.78
CA ALA A 666 1.68 -13.51 -10.96
C ALA A 666 0.68 -14.52 -10.40
N LEU A 667 0.95 -15.82 -10.54
CA LEU A 667 0.04 -16.86 -10.03
C LEU A 667 -0.08 -16.83 -8.50
N GLU A 668 1.05 -16.67 -7.80
CA GLU A 668 1.06 -16.54 -6.33
C GLU A 668 0.34 -15.28 -5.88
N ARG A 669 0.63 -14.15 -6.52
CA ARG A 669 0.00 -12.86 -6.22
C ARG A 669 -1.51 -12.88 -6.44
N LEU A 670 -2.02 -13.57 -7.48
CA LEU A 670 -3.45 -13.69 -7.76
C LEU A 670 -4.20 -14.46 -6.65
N ASP A 671 -3.57 -15.47 -6.04
CA ASP A 671 -4.15 -16.16 -4.89
C ASP A 671 -4.34 -15.22 -3.72
N HIS A 672 -3.33 -14.39 -3.44
CA HIS A 672 -3.44 -13.36 -2.42
C HIS A 672 -4.58 -12.36 -2.71
N LEU A 673 -4.67 -11.83 -3.94
CA LEU A 673 -5.71 -10.88 -4.30
C LEU A 673 -7.12 -11.49 -4.18
N ALA A 674 -7.30 -12.73 -4.61
CA ALA A 674 -8.58 -13.43 -4.50
C ALA A 674 -8.97 -13.70 -3.02
N ASP A 675 -8.00 -14.07 -2.19
CA ASP A 675 -8.21 -14.26 -0.75
C ASP A 675 -8.57 -12.94 -0.05
N HIS A 676 -7.88 -11.85 -0.38
CA HIS A 676 -8.18 -10.52 0.14
C HIS A 676 -9.63 -10.11 -0.16
N VAL A 677 -10.08 -10.24 -1.41
CA VAL A 677 -11.47 -9.94 -1.80
C VAL A 677 -12.46 -10.86 -1.07
N SER A 678 -12.12 -12.15 -0.90
CA SER A 678 -12.95 -13.12 -0.19
C SER A 678 -13.11 -12.79 1.31
N LYS A 679 -12.05 -12.30 1.98
CA LYS A 679 -12.10 -11.80 3.36
C LYS A 679 -13.04 -10.59 3.49
N LEU A 680 -12.96 -9.66 2.54
CA LEU A 680 -13.86 -8.50 2.52
C LEU A 680 -15.31 -8.90 2.23
N ASN A 681 -15.53 -9.89 1.36
CA ASN A 681 -16.86 -10.45 1.13
C ASN A 681 -17.43 -11.08 2.42
N THR A 682 -16.60 -11.79 3.18
CA THR A 682 -17.00 -12.35 4.49
C THR A 682 -17.36 -11.22 5.49
N THR A 683 -16.57 -10.16 5.53
CA THR A 683 -16.86 -8.96 6.35
C THR A 683 -18.19 -8.32 5.94
N MET A 684 -18.44 -8.17 4.64
CA MET A 684 -19.71 -7.66 4.12
C MET A 684 -20.88 -8.57 4.49
N GLY A 685 -20.68 -9.90 4.47
CA GLY A 685 -21.66 -10.88 4.94
C GLY A 685 -22.01 -10.69 6.42
N ALA A 686 -21.03 -10.39 7.27
CA ALA A 686 -21.25 -10.08 8.67
C ALA A 686 -22.10 -8.80 8.86
N TYR A 687 -21.80 -7.75 8.09
CA TYR A 687 -22.60 -6.51 8.08
C TYR A 687 -24.04 -6.79 7.63
N HIS A 688 -24.20 -7.52 6.52
CA HIS A 688 -25.51 -7.92 6.00
C HIS A 688 -26.34 -8.66 7.06
N ASN A 689 -25.78 -9.68 7.70
CA ASN A 689 -26.45 -10.47 8.72
C ASN A 689 -26.85 -9.62 9.94
N THR A 690 -25.99 -8.69 10.35
CA THR A 690 -26.29 -7.76 11.46
C THR A 690 -27.49 -6.89 11.10
N ILE A 691 -27.50 -6.28 9.90
CA ILE A 691 -28.56 -5.41 9.42
C ILE A 691 -29.86 -6.19 9.25
N GLU A 692 -29.83 -7.40 8.71
CA GLU A 692 -30.99 -8.28 8.57
C GLU A 692 -31.59 -8.67 9.93
N GLY A 693 -30.74 -8.98 10.91
CA GLY A 693 -31.14 -9.24 12.28
C GLY A 693 -31.86 -8.04 12.91
N VAL A 694 -31.29 -6.82 12.72
CA VAL A 694 -31.92 -5.58 13.17
C VAL A 694 -33.25 -5.33 12.49
N ASN A 695 -33.31 -5.50 11.17
CA ASN A 695 -34.54 -5.31 10.41
C ASN A 695 -35.67 -6.25 10.86
N THR A 696 -35.36 -7.52 11.08
CA THR A 696 -36.26 -8.52 11.60
C THR A 696 -36.75 -8.16 13.01
N ARG A 697 -35.84 -7.78 13.92
CA ARG A 697 -36.17 -7.34 15.28
C ARG A 697 -37.05 -6.08 15.25
N THR A 698 -36.70 -5.11 14.43
CA THR A 698 -37.47 -3.87 14.30
C THR A 698 -38.88 -4.12 13.78
N SER A 699 -39.04 -5.04 12.83
CA SER A 699 -40.35 -5.47 12.31
C SER A 699 -41.17 -6.12 13.42
N PHE A 700 -40.58 -7.01 14.23
CA PHE A 700 -41.26 -7.63 15.37
C PHE A 700 -41.65 -6.60 16.43
N LEU A 701 -40.76 -5.67 16.79
CA LEU A 701 -41.06 -4.59 17.74
C LEU A 701 -42.17 -3.67 17.21
N SER A 702 -42.18 -3.33 15.91
CA SER A 702 -43.21 -2.53 15.29
C SER A 702 -44.60 -3.16 15.43
N VAL A 703 -44.72 -4.49 15.20
CA VAL A 703 -45.96 -5.24 15.38
C VAL A 703 -46.39 -5.23 16.85
N ASN A 704 -45.47 -5.42 17.80
CA ASN A 704 -45.78 -5.39 19.22
C ASN A 704 -46.25 -4.00 19.67
N VAL A 705 -45.52 -2.95 19.29
CA VAL A 705 -45.92 -1.57 19.64
C VAL A 705 -47.24 -1.19 18.99
N GLN A 706 -47.51 -1.63 17.75
CA GLN A 706 -48.81 -1.46 17.08
C GLN A 706 -49.94 -2.18 17.84
N SER A 707 -49.69 -3.39 18.34
CA SER A 707 -50.66 -4.13 19.16
C SER A 707 -50.94 -3.44 20.51
N ILE A 708 -49.89 -2.92 21.17
CA ILE A 708 -50.01 -2.14 22.40
C ILE A 708 -50.81 -0.86 22.11
N LYS A 709 -50.47 -0.15 21.02
CA LYS A 709 -51.18 1.06 20.61
C LYS A 709 -52.68 0.77 20.36
N SER A 710 -52.99 -0.32 19.66
CA SER A 710 -54.37 -0.75 19.42
C SER A 710 -55.11 -0.97 20.77
N ASN A 711 -54.50 -1.69 21.72
CA ASN A 711 -55.11 -1.91 23.05
C ASN A 711 -55.35 -0.60 23.83
N VAL A 712 -54.46 0.41 23.66
CA VAL A 712 -54.57 1.69 24.35
C VAL A 712 -55.66 2.58 23.72
N ILE A 713 -55.68 2.69 22.38
CA ILE A 713 -56.48 3.73 21.71
C ILE A 713 -57.72 3.20 20.96
N ASP A 714 -57.70 1.96 20.50
CA ASP A 714 -58.83 1.42 19.73
C ASP A 714 -60.04 1.19 20.63
N VAL A 715 -61.22 1.50 20.09
CA VAL A 715 -62.46 1.30 20.81
C VAL A 715 -62.88 -0.20 20.73
N ASP A 716 -63.32 -0.75 21.88
CA ASP A 716 -64.04 -2.01 21.83
C ASP A 716 -65.47 -1.73 21.32
N TYR A 717 -65.68 -2.13 20.06
CA TYR A 717 -66.96 -1.92 19.38
C TYR A 717 -68.14 -2.55 20.12
N GLY A 718 -67.92 -3.73 20.80
CA GLY A 718 -68.96 -4.42 21.57
C GLY A 718 -69.37 -3.64 22.80
N GLU A 719 -68.36 -3.16 23.55
CA GLU A 719 -68.58 -2.32 24.74
C GLU A 719 -69.17 -0.96 24.36
N ALA A 720 -68.58 -0.29 23.33
CA ALA A 720 -69.09 1.01 22.89
C ALA A 720 -70.50 0.97 22.36
N MET A 721 -70.90 -0.12 21.67
CA MET A 721 -72.26 -0.29 21.21
C MET A 721 -73.24 -0.55 22.36
N MET A 722 -72.85 -1.33 23.39
CA MET A 722 -73.63 -1.51 24.61
C MET A 722 -73.81 -0.19 25.34
N ASN A 723 -72.72 0.58 25.49
CA ASN A 723 -72.73 1.91 26.10
C ASN A 723 -73.60 2.90 25.31
N LEU A 724 -73.57 2.86 23.96
CA LEU A 724 -74.45 3.64 23.11
C LEU A 724 -75.91 3.36 23.42
N MET A 725 -76.30 2.07 23.40
CA MET A 725 -77.70 1.65 23.66
C MET A 725 -78.14 2.05 25.07
N GLN A 726 -77.29 1.84 26.05
CA GLN A 726 -77.58 2.21 27.45
C GLN A 726 -77.73 3.73 27.61
N THR A 727 -76.82 4.49 27.03
CA THR A 727 -76.89 5.96 27.06
C THR A 727 -78.05 6.49 26.28
N GLN A 728 -78.43 5.86 25.16
CA GLN A 728 -79.60 6.19 24.38
C GLN A 728 -80.91 5.97 25.16
N LEU A 729 -81.03 4.84 25.90
CA LEU A 729 -82.11 4.59 26.81
C LEU A 729 -82.12 5.60 27.96
N ALA A 730 -81.01 5.94 28.57
CA ALA A 730 -80.91 6.94 29.60
C ALA A 730 -81.31 8.34 29.11
N TYR A 731 -80.91 8.71 27.91
CA TYR A 731 -81.31 9.96 27.25
C TYR A 731 -82.83 10.04 27.02
N GLN A 732 -83.40 8.95 26.47
CA GLN A 732 -84.83 8.87 26.31
C GLN A 732 -85.64 8.93 27.61
N ALA A 733 -85.12 8.22 28.62
CA ALA A 733 -85.75 8.26 29.99
C ALA A 733 -85.61 9.63 30.61
N SER A 734 -84.50 10.33 30.48
CA SER A 734 -84.32 11.69 31.01
C SER A 734 -85.24 12.74 30.29
N LEU A 735 -85.34 12.60 28.98
CA LEU A 735 -86.32 13.43 28.19
C LEU A 735 -87.72 13.21 28.67
N LYS A 736 -88.15 11.93 28.85
CA LYS A 736 -89.48 11.59 29.34
C LYS A 736 -89.75 12.10 30.75
N ALA A 737 -88.70 11.98 31.64
CA ALA A 737 -88.77 12.56 32.96
C ALA A 737 -88.87 14.08 32.94
N SER A 738 -88.12 14.78 32.06
CA SER A 738 -88.19 16.24 31.89
C SER A 738 -89.54 16.70 31.40
N THR A 739 -90.12 15.99 30.43
CA THR A 739 -91.46 16.29 29.91
C THR A 739 -92.52 16.06 30.99
N THR A 740 -92.45 14.97 31.75
CA THR A 740 -93.39 14.71 32.85
C THR A 740 -93.23 15.76 33.98
N ILE A 741 -92.09 16.18 34.35
CA ILE A 741 -91.86 17.26 35.33
C ILE A 741 -92.35 18.58 34.79
N ALA A 742 -92.20 18.88 33.50
CA ALA A 742 -92.71 20.11 32.88
C ALA A 742 -94.25 20.08 32.86
N GLN A 743 -94.87 18.96 32.57
CA GLN A 743 -96.35 18.80 32.61
C GLN A 743 -96.87 18.93 34.02
N LEU A 744 -96.25 18.33 35.05
CA LEU A 744 -96.61 18.47 36.44
C LEU A 744 -96.44 19.95 36.92
N SER A 745 -95.47 20.63 36.40
CA SER A 745 -95.24 22.06 36.70
C SER A 745 -96.26 22.94 36.06
N LEU A 746 -96.78 22.66 34.89
CA LEU A 746 -97.86 23.37 34.19
C LEU A 746 -99.20 23.09 34.83
N LEU A 747 -99.45 21.83 35.29
CA LEU A 747 -100.71 21.46 35.98
C LEU A 747 -100.77 22.10 37.37
N ASN A 748 -99.66 22.42 38.04
CA ASN A 748 -99.62 23.18 39.30
C ASN A 748 -99.71 24.72 39.08
N TYR A 749 -99.71 25.20 37.83
CA TYR A 749 -99.82 26.62 37.56
C TYR A 749 -101.19 27.00 37.05
N MET A 750 -101.95 26.01 36.55
CA MET A 750 -103.41 26.17 36.32
C MET A 750 -104.26 25.92 37.59
#